data_db552ac4d6d4e58542d5316a520b0cb3
#
_entry.id   db552ac4d6d4e58542d5316a520b0cb3
#
_cell.length_a   1.000
_cell.length_b   1.000
_cell.length_c   1.000
_cell.angle_alpha   90.00
_cell.angle_beta   90.00
_cell.angle_gamma   90.00
#
_symmetry.space_group_name_H-M   'P 1'
#
loop_
_entity.id
_entity.type
_entity.pdbx_description
1 polymer ?
#
loop_
_entity_poly.entity_id
_entity_poly.type
_entity_poly.pdbx_seq_one_letter_code
_entity_poly.pdbx_strand_id
1 'polypeptide(L)'
;MDNIESAAIAHPVKEDGIIHLLKGTLCNNRVLFLVMFAYLILALFVFYPITVGITNRVAGVGGDIYQMLWNNWWVGYSTFTLHQGIYSSMLLFWPVGSNLVYQTLIPIGSLIIYPLEAVSNAFAYNVLFFLGIMLSGFTMFILSDYIVKNKYAAFVAGIIYTFSAFHIAQSYGHIEYANIEWIPLSIYFFMRIIKKDYIKINHKHIKYGKYLLALFLSISFLLSMFMGDVEQGVMTIMVFTLIFIFYLLRKQTRSHVLNIEFFTLIAVFIAAAFILGSWAFIPFITKTSGSTLNQFNSVQNNMVWSDDVLSYLLPSFYNGIFNGASASYISLYHGDLGETISYFGYIAMILALYGVYKKRQDTYIWIFIGIIFFMLSLGPYVLINNNNTNIPGLYLLAKLIPGINIIREPGRFDLLVMIAGAIIASIGTKELFEFLKHKNLHMRIKKMELATVAVISLFIIIEVAMPPLSAIQIAQTTTVINMSNLYTQLGTLPQNFTVLILPILPDQYSLQPELYPGKAMFSTIASHKSIIGGYLTRENTTEELSVYNVPLAVSATNLEQFGAFDYGSPIIENYTNQTLLSLYFYNTTIVTLDKTAYNKTDLNTIGIYLIKTFGAPIYEGNSTLGFTTINAIDSSLFKSYVSFPTLTDWNESIYNVNGQQKILWTPINGGVVTVYAPYNAILAQNGVESVNTTIGINAISLGTISNVEVLDNNVLTGSTKLIGIFNATNNMAYYRFNTILAGGPSGNRIYFAYNNKTYPVGISNITFNN
;
A
#
# COMPACT_ATOMS: atom_id res chain seq x y z
N MET A 1 17.88 79.68 -11.98
CA MET A 1 17.04 78.99 -11.01
C MET A 1 16.97 77.57 -11.53
N ASP A 2 17.90 76.85 -11.47
CA ASP A 2 18.93 76.20 -10.63
C ASP A 2 18.36 74.98 -9.95
N ASN A 3 18.98 73.84 -10.40
CA ASN A 3 19.17 72.62 -9.67
C ASN A 3 17.98 71.73 -9.32
N ILE A 4 17.74 70.72 -10.15
CA ILE A 4 17.61 69.33 -9.69
C ILE A 4 17.95 68.41 -10.88
N GLU A 5 19.20 68.06 -11.04
CA GLU A 5 19.67 66.89 -11.74
C GLU A 5 20.86 66.32 -10.94
N SER A 6 20.62 65.19 -10.33
CA SER A 6 21.67 64.17 -10.11
C SER A 6 21.13 63.11 -9.10
N ALA A 7 20.91 61.92 -9.56
CA ALA A 7 21.34 60.69 -8.91
C ALA A 7 20.53 59.49 -9.39
N ALA A 8 21.01 58.82 -10.39
CA ALA A 8 20.75 57.41 -10.56
C ALA A 8 21.91 56.79 -11.39
N ILE A 9 23.08 56.71 -10.76
CA ILE A 9 24.14 55.85 -11.28
C ILE A 9 23.90 54.47 -10.63
N ALA A 10 23.21 53.60 -11.38
CA ALA A 10 23.16 52.18 -11.07
C ALA A 10 24.61 51.64 -11.24
N HIS A 11 25.26 51.27 -10.13
CA HIS A 11 26.46 50.48 -10.18
C HIS A 11 26.18 49.13 -10.82
N PRO A 12 26.92 48.72 -11.87
CA PRO A 12 26.80 47.38 -12.40
C PRO A 12 27.26 46.42 -11.30
N VAL A 13 26.35 45.47 -10.91
CA VAL A 13 26.69 44.34 -10.07
C VAL A 13 27.78 43.56 -10.81
N LYS A 14 29.01 43.53 -10.25
CA LYS A 14 30.14 42.80 -10.81
C LYS A 14 29.70 41.32 -10.99
N GLU A 15 29.61 40.86 -12.22
CA GLU A 15 29.34 39.45 -12.59
C GLU A 15 30.34 38.49 -11.95
N ASP A 16 31.56 38.94 -11.64
CA ASP A 16 32.59 38.18 -10.93
C ASP A 16 32.18 37.73 -9.52
N GLY A 17 31.25 38.43 -8.85
CA GLY A 17 30.79 38.08 -7.50
C GLY A 17 29.92 36.83 -7.46
N ILE A 18 29.04 36.63 -8.46
CA ILE A 18 28.14 35.47 -8.54
C ILE A 18 28.93 34.22 -8.94
N ILE A 19 29.86 34.37 -9.92
CA ILE A 19 30.73 33.28 -10.36
C ILE A 19 31.68 32.84 -9.23
N HIS A 20 32.19 33.79 -8.43
CA HIS A 20 33.05 33.48 -7.26
C HIS A 20 32.26 32.82 -6.12
N LEU A 21 31.00 33.23 -5.90
CA LEU A 21 30.05 32.60 -4.96
C LEU A 21 29.67 31.17 -5.41
N LEU A 22 29.37 30.98 -6.69
CA LEU A 22 29.08 29.67 -7.28
C LEU A 22 30.32 28.76 -7.25
N LYS A 23 31.51 29.27 -7.60
CA LYS A 23 32.74 28.48 -7.51
C LYS A 23 33.11 28.13 -6.07
N GLY A 24 32.99 29.04 -5.11
CA GLY A 24 33.20 28.78 -3.69
C GLY A 24 32.23 27.76 -3.12
N THR A 25 30.97 27.87 -3.49
CA THR A 25 29.89 26.90 -3.10
C THR A 25 30.12 25.53 -3.75
N LEU A 26 30.48 25.49 -5.02
CA LEU A 26 30.77 24.23 -5.74
C LEU A 26 32.05 23.53 -5.20
N CYS A 27 33.13 24.28 -4.86
CA CYS A 27 34.33 23.68 -4.28
C CYS A 27 34.12 23.11 -2.88
N ASN A 28 33.33 23.77 -2.03
CA ASN A 28 32.94 23.25 -0.71
C ASN A 28 31.99 22.05 -0.79
N ASN A 29 31.19 21.94 -1.87
CA ASN A 29 30.18 20.89 -2.04
C ASN A 29 30.71 19.65 -2.78
N ARG A 30 31.94 19.63 -3.28
CA ARG A 30 32.51 18.46 -4.00
C ARG A 30 32.40 17.15 -3.19
N VAL A 31 32.66 17.23 -1.89
CA VAL A 31 32.58 16.04 -1.02
C VAL A 31 31.12 15.52 -0.94
N LEU A 32 30.16 16.43 -0.85
CA LEU A 32 28.75 16.05 -0.78
C LEU A 32 28.28 15.37 -2.08
N PHE A 33 28.69 15.92 -3.25
CA PHE A 33 28.41 15.30 -4.54
C PHE A 33 29.05 13.92 -4.68
N LEU A 34 30.32 13.76 -4.24
CA LEU A 34 31.02 12.48 -4.28
C LEU A 34 30.34 11.44 -3.37
N VAL A 35 29.87 11.83 -2.18
CA VAL A 35 29.16 10.98 -1.24
C VAL A 35 27.82 10.54 -1.84
N MET A 36 27.05 11.47 -2.39
CA MET A 36 25.76 11.18 -3.04
C MET A 36 25.95 10.23 -4.23
N PHE A 37 26.96 10.50 -5.08
CA PHE A 37 27.29 9.65 -6.22
C PHE A 37 27.75 8.25 -5.79
N ALA A 38 28.50 8.14 -4.69
CA ALA A 38 28.90 6.84 -4.14
C ALA A 38 27.71 6.01 -3.69
N TYR A 39 26.70 6.61 -3.02
CA TYR A 39 25.46 5.91 -2.67
C TYR A 39 24.67 5.50 -3.90
N LEU A 40 24.61 6.32 -4.95
CA LEU A 40 23.97 5.95 -6.20
C LEU A 40 24.65 4.71 -6.85
N ILE A 41 25.98 4.71 -6.94
CA ILE A 41 26.72 3.56 -7.50
C ILE A 41 26.45 2.29 -6.68
N LEU A 42 26.46 2.39 -5.34
CA LEU A 42 26.13 1.26 -4.48
C LEU A 42 24.68 0.79 -4.66
N ALA A 43 23.72 1.71 -4.80
CA ALA A 43 22.34 1.37 -5.08
C ALA A 43 22.19 0.63 -6.42
N LEU A 44 22.81 1.14 -7.49
CA LEU A 44 22.81 0.49 -8.80
C LEU A 44 23.45 -0.91 -8.77
N PHE A 45 24.43 -1.13 -7.90
CA PHE A 45 25.07 -2.43 -7.70
C PHE A 45 24.16 -3.38 -6.91
N VAL A 46 23.63 -2.95 -5.76
CA VAL A 46 22.80 -3.79 -4.88
C VAL A 46 21.52 -4.24 -5.59
N PHE A 47 20.93 -3.35 -6.39
CA PHE A 47 19.73 -3.61 -7.16
C PHE A 47 20.02 -3.84 -8.66
N TYR A 48 21.16 -4.49 -9.00
CA TYR A 48 21.60 -4.65 -10.39
C TYR A 48 20.57 -5.30 -11.34
N PRO A 49 19.72 -6.26 -10.91
CA PRO A 49 18.74 -6.83 -11.83
C PRO A 49 17.75 -5.78 -12.36
N ILE A 50 17.44 -4.76 -11.53
CA ILE A 50 16.60 -3.62 -11.92
C ILE A 50 17.40 -2.65 -12.78
N THR A 51 18.66 -2.41 -12.42
CA THR A 51 19.56 -1.51 -13.17
C THR A 51 19.70 -1.94 -14.63
N VAL A 52 19.82 -3.24 -14.88
CA VAL A 52 19.91 -3.80 -16.25
C VAL A 52 18.58 -3.73 -16.99
N GLY A 53 17.46 -3.89 -16.30
CA GLY A 53 16.10 -3.86 -16.85
C GLY A 53 15.34 -2.58 -16.52
N ILE A 54 15.99 -1.43 -16.42
CA ILE A 54 15.44 -0.19 -15.84
C ILE A 54 14.13 0.28 -16.46
N THR A 55 13.84 -0.08 -17.73
CA THR A 55 12.63 0.33 -18.43
C THR A 55 11.49 -0.68 -18.37
N ASN A 56 11.75 -1.92 -17.91
CA ASN A 56 10.76 -2.99 -17.92
C ASN A 56 10.80 -3.94 -16.71
N ARG A 57 11.71 -3.72 -15.76
CA ARG A 57 11.85 -4.55 -14.56
C ARG A 57 11.81 -3.65 -13.31
N VAL A 58 11.04 -4.05 -12.32
CA VAL A 58 10.89 -3.32 -11.04
C VAL A 58 11.21 -4.20 -9.85
N ALA A 59 11.51 -3.57 -8.71
CA ALA A 59 11.75 -4.23 -7.44
C ALA A 59 10.46 -4.81 -6.86
N GLY A 60 10.48 -6.08 -6.46
CA GLY A 60 9.39 -6.78 -5.80
C GLY A 60 8.60 -7.71 -6.71
N VAL A 61 7.70 -8.45 -6.10
CA VAL A 61 6.81 -9.44 -6.73
C VAL A 61 5.40 -9.30 -6.16
N GLY A 62 4.41 -9.90 -6.83
CA GLY A 62 3.02 -9.89 -6.35
C GLY A 62 2.18 -8.72 -6.84
N GLY A 63 1.01 -8.57 -6.23
CA GLY A 63 0.02 -7.56 -6.59
C GLY A 63 0.44 -6.14 -6.24
N ASP A 64 1.15 -5.95 -5.14
CA ASP A 64 1.60 -4.64 -4.65
C ASP A 64 2.40 -3.86 -5.69
N ILE A 65 3.26 -4.54 -6.46
CA ILE A 65 4.03 -3.89 -7.53
C ILE A 65 3.13 -3.24 -8.57
N TYR A 66 2.09 -3.95 -9.01
CA TYR A 66 1.14 -3.41 -9.98
C TYR A 66 0.31 -2.27 -9.38
N GLN A 67 -0.05 -2.39 -8.11
CA GLN A 67 -0.74 -1.34 -7.35
C GLN A 67 0.12 -0.08 -7.25
N MET A 68 1.41 -0.21 -6.87
CA MET A 68 2.32 0.94 -6.74
C MET A 68 2.59 1.63 -8.08
N LEU A 69 2.74 0.87 -9.16
CA LEU A 69 2.85 1.43 -10.51
C LEU A 69 1.60 2.21 -10.90
N TRP A 70 0.41 1.64 -10.63
CA TRP A 70 -0.86 2.31 -10.88
C TRP A 70 -1.02 3.57 -10.01
N ASN A 71 -0.71 3.51 -8.73
CA ASN A 71 -0.80 4.63 -7.80
C ASN A 71 0.02 5.82 -8.29
N ASN A 72 1.26 5.56 -8.74
CA ASN A 72 2.14 6.60 -9.27
C ASN A 72 1.56 7.24 -10.53
N TRP A 73 1.11 6.42 -11.49
CA TRP A 73 0.47 6.89 -12.69
C TRP A 73 -0.82 7.65 -12.40
N TRP A 74 -1.68 7.10 -11.51
CA TRP A 74 -2.97 7.70 -11.18
C TRP A 74 -2.85 9.13 -10.66
N VAL A 75 -1.92 9.39 -9.75
CA VAL A 75 -1.71 10.74 -9.20
C VAL A 75 -1.43 11.75 -10.31
N GLY A 76 -0.56 11.42 -11.25
CA GLY A 76 -0.26 12.28 -12.39
C GLY A 76 -1.44 12.39 -13.36
N TYR A 77 -2.04 11.26 -13.74
CA TYR A 77 -3.16 11.20 -14.67
C TYR A 77 -4.40 11.94 -14.16
N SER A 78 -4.79 11.74 -12.90
CA SER A 78 -5.91 12.45 -12.28
C SER A 78 -5.67 13.96 -12.20
N THR A 79 -4.44 14.38 -11.89
CA THR A 79 -4.07 15.79 -11.73
C THR A 79 -3.96 16.52 -13.09
N PHE A 80 -3.19 15.97 -14.04
CA PHE A 80 -2.83 16.68 -15.27
C PHE A 80 -3.75 16.37 -16.45
N THR A 81 -4.43 15.22 -16.46
CA THR A 81 -5.29 14.81 -17.58
C THR A 81 -6.76 14.95 -17.23
N LEU A 82 -7.19 14.44 -16.06
CA LEU A 82 -8.59 14.49 -15.67
C LEU A 82 -8.97 15.78 -14.88
N HIS A 83 -7.97 16.52 -14.39
CA HIS A 83 -8.16 17.72 -13.56
C HIS A 83 -9.07 17.49 -12.34
N GLN A 84 -8.89 16.32 -11.68
CA GLN A 84 -9.69 15.92 -10.51
C GLN A 84 -8.81 15.56 -9.31
N GLY A 85 -9.45 15.41 -8.13
CA GLY A 85 -8.73 15.00 -6.92
C GLY A 85 -8.19 13.57 -6.99
N ILE A 86 -7.02 13.35 -6.38
CA ILE A 86 -6.30 12.07 -6.41
C ILE A 86 -6.94 10.98 -5.55
N TYR A 87 -7.84 11.33 -4.61
CA TYR A 87 -8.37 10.43 -3.59
C TYR A 87 -9.64 9.68 -3.96
N SER A 88 -10.02 9.65 -5.23
CA SER A 88 -11.14 8.84 -5.73
C SER A 88 -10.95 8.51 -7.20
N SER A 89 -11.37 7.32 -7.62
CA SER A 89 -11.28 6.88 -9.02
C SER A 89 -12.52 6.11 -9.44
N MET A 90 -13.01 6.39 -10.66
CA MET A 90 -14.05 5.60 -11.33
C MET A 90 -13.48 4.54 -12.27
N LEU A 91 -12.15 4.44 -12.39
CA LEU A 91 -11.51 3.39 -13.18
C LEU A 91 -11.56 2.02 -12.49
N LEU A 92 -11.70 2.01 -11.17
CA LEU A 92 -11.74 0.81 -10.35
C LEU A 92 -13.11 0.65 -9.71
N PHE A 93 -13.53 -0.60 -9.46
CA PHE A 93 -14.79 -0.94 -8.78
C PHE A 93 -16.02 -0.27 -9.40
N TRP A 94 -16.05 -0.19 -10.72
CA TRP A 94 -17.21 0.35 -11.41
C TRP A 94 -18.49 -0.46 -11.09
N PRO A 95 -19.68 0.16 -10.89
CA PRO A 95 -20.00 1.60 -10.98
C PRO A 95 -19.86 2.37 -9.66
N VAL A 96 -19.43 1.71 -8.59
CA VAL A 96 -19.29 2.29 -7.25
C VAL A 96 -18.14 3.31 -7.20
N GLY A 97 -17.07 3.02 -7.92
CA GLY A 97 -15.80 3.73 -7.81
C GLY A 97 -15.00 3.32 -6.58
N SER A 98 -13.82 3.88 -6.44
CA SER A 98 -12.91 3.59 -5.32
C SER A 98 -12.61 4.83 -4.48
N ASN A 99 -12.52 4.64 -3.15
CA ASN A 99 -12.02 5.63 -2.21
C ASN A 99 -10.54 5.37 -1.93
N LEU A 100 -9.67 6.25 -2.41
CA LEU A 100 -8.22 6.11 -2.36
C LEU A 100 -7.56 6.84 -1.17
N VAL A 101 -8.33 7.30 -0.17
CA VAL A 101 -7.78 8.03 0.99
C VAL A 101 -6.86 7.14 1.83
N TYR A 102 -7.13 5.84 1.88
CA TYR A 102 -6.30 4.85 2.58
C TYR A 102 -5.33 4.10 1.67
N GLN A 103 -5.31 4.47 0.37
CA GLN A 103 -4.38 3.90 -0.58
C GLN A 103 -2.98 4.48 -0.35
N THR A 104 -1.96 3.67 -0.51
CA THR A 104 -0.57 4.10 -0.41
C THR A 104 -0.19 4.98 -1.61
N LEU A 105 -0.60 6.24 -1.54
CA LEU A 105 -0.26 7.25 -2.54
C LEU A 105 0.97 8.02 -2.06
N ILE A 106 1.92 8.26 -2.96
CA ILE A 106 3.09 9.11 -2.74
C ILE A 106 3.04 10.34 -3.64
N PRO A 107 2.08 11.26 -3.41
CA PRO A 107 1.68 12.24 -4.40
C PRO A 107 2.80 13.15 -4.90
N ILE A 108 3.72 13.57 -4.05
CA ILE A 108 4.83 14.46 -4.47
C ILE A 108 5.82 13.68 -5.35
N GLY A 109 6.20 12.46 -4.97
CA GLY A 109 7.08 11.60 -5.76
C GLY A 109 6.46 11.29 -7.12
N SER A 110 5.19 10.90 -7.14
CA SER A 110 4.44 10.57 -8.36
C SER A 110 4.36 11.74 -9.33
N LEU A 111 4.07 12.96 -8.85
CA LEU A 111 4.05 14.16 -9.72
C LEU A 111 5.43 14.48 -10.32
N ILE A 112 6.51 14.26 -9.58
CA ILE A 112 7.89 14.49 -10.07
C ILE A 112 8.23 13.52 -11.21
N ILE A 113 7.86 12.23 -11.07
CA ILE A 113 8.21 11.21 -12.06
C ILE A 113 7.19 11.08 -13.20
N TYR A 114 6.01 11.67 -13.10
CA TYR A 114 4.95 11.52 -14.10
C TYR A 114 5.39 11.83 -15.55
N PRO A 115 6.22 12.84 -15.85
CA PRO A 115 6.73 13.05 -17.21
C PRO A 115 7.57 11.88 -17.74
N LEU A 116 8.16 11.06 -16.87
CA LEU A 116 8.98 9.90 -17.25
C LEU A 116 8.12 8.68 -17.61
N GLU A 117 6.83 8.68 -17.27
CA GLU A 117 5.86 7.67 -17.70
C GLU A 117 5.76 7.58 -19.23
N ALA A 118 6.10 8.66 -19.95
CA ALA A 118 6.18 8.66 -21.40
C ALA A 118 7.25 7.70 -21.96
N VAL A 119 8.25 7.31 -21.15
CA VAL A 119 9.24 6.28 -21.51
C VAL A 119 8.69 4.89 -21.16
N SER A 120 8.36 4.66 -19.89
CA SER A 120 7.61 3.51 -19.37
C SER A 120 7.26 3.72 -17.90
N ASN A 121 6.20 3.06 -17.43
CA ASN A 121 5.83 3.08 -16.00
C ASN A 121 6.96 2.51 -15.12
N ALA A 122 7.62 1.45 -15.57
CA ALA A 122 8.77 0.87 -14.86
C ALA A 122 9.95 1.85 -14.78
N PHE A 123 10.24 2.60 -15.84
CA PHE A 123 11.33 3.59 -15.83
C PHE A 123 11.04 4.73 -14.84
N ALA A 124 9.83 5.31 -14.87
CA ALA A 124 9.42 6.35 -13.94
C ALA A 124 9.52 5.87 -12.48
N TYR A 125 8.98 4.68 -12.19
CA TYR A 125 9.06 4.03 -10.89
C TYR A 125 10.52 3.86 -10.43
N ASN A 126 11.38 3.30 -11.29
CA ASN A 126 12.77 3.02 -10.96
C ASN A 126 13.60 4.28 -10.73
N VAL A 127 13.32 5.38 -11.43
CA VAL A 127 13.97 6.67 -11.16
C VAL A 127 13.66 7.14 -9.74
N LEU A 128 12.39 7.08 -9.31
CA LEU A 128 12.00 7.45 -7.95
C LEU A 128 12.62 6.50 -6.92
N PHE A 129 12.60 5.19 -7.19
CA PHE A 129 13.24 4.16 -6.37
C PHE A 129 14.73 4.45 -6.12
N PHE A 130 15.53 4.62 -7.17
CA PHE A 130 16.96 4.87 -7.02
C PHE A 130 17.26 6.24 -6.40
N LEU A 131 16.43 7.25 -6.64
CA LEU A 131 16.54 8.53 -5.96
C LEU A 131 16.32 8.40 -4.45
N GLY A 132 15.28 7.67 -4.03
CA GLY A 132 14.99 7.41 -2.62
C GLY A 132 16.12 6.67 -1.92
N ILE A 133 16.59 5.55 -2.51
CA ILE A 133 17.73 4.79 -1.97
C ILE A 133 18.99 5.67 -1.84
N MET A 134 19.35 6.42 -2.87
CA MET A 134 20.51 7.33 -2.86
C MET A 134 20.38 8.42 -1.78
N LEU A 135 19.21 9.07 -1.73
CA LEU A 135 18.96 10.16 -0.79
C LEU A 135 18.87 9.67 0.66
N SER A 136 18.40 8.43 0.91
CA SER A 136 18.38 7.83 2.24
C SER A 136 19.79 7.76 2.85
N GLY A 137 20.79 7.30 2.05
CA GLY A 137 22.18 7.30 2.49
C GLY A 137 22.74 8.69 2.70
N PHE A 138 22.42 9.60 1.79
CA PHE A 138 22.90 10.96 1.84
C PHE A 138 22.35 11.76 3.04
N THR A 139 21.06 11.65 3.34
CA THR A 139 20.47 12.36 4.49
C THR A 139 20.91 11.77 5.82
N MET A 140 21.05 10.44 5.89
CA MET A 140 21.64 9.78 7.05
C MET A 140 23.11 10.17 7.26
N PHE A 141 23.90 10.33 6.17
CA PHE A 141 25.24 10.89 6.24
C PHE A 141 25.23 12.31 6.83
N ILE A 142 24.31 13.18 6.38
CA ILE A 142 24.19 14.55 6.90
C ILE A 142 23.87 14.55 8.40
N LEU A 143 22.89 13.73 8.84
CA LEU A 143 22.52 13.60 10.25
C LEU A 143 23.70 13.09 11.08
N SER A 144 24.36 12.02 10.62
CA SER A 144 25.47 11.42 11.34
C SER A 144 26.71 12.35 11.37
N ASP A 145 27.06 13.05 10.28
CA ASP A 145 28.17 14.04 10.28
C ASP A 145 27.90 15.19 11.25
N TYR A 146 26.63 15.62 11.34
CA TYR A 146 26.23 16.64 12.33
C TYR A 146 26.44 16.20 13.78
N ILE A 147 26.20 14.92 14.07
CA ILE A 147 26.28 14.34 15.43
C ILE A 147 27.74 13.97 15.76
N VAL A 148 28.40 13.21 14.88
CA VAL A 148 29.68 12.55 15.13
C VAL A 148 30.87 13.44 14.77
N LYS A 149 30.67 14.42 13.86
CA LYS A 149 31.72 15.34 13.38
C LYS A 149 32.90 14.60 12.73
N ASN A 150 32.58 13.54 11.96
CA ASN A 150 33.56 12.82 11.15
C ASN A 150 32.89 12.28 9.88
N LYS A 151 33.25 12.79 8.72
CA LYS A 151 32.63 12.45 7.43
C LYS A 151 32.81 10.98 7.03
N TYR A 152 33.93 10.38 7.38
CA TYR A 152 34.19 8.97 7.07
C TYR A 152 33.30 8.04 7.90
N ALA A 153 33.18 8.31 9.20
CA ALA A 153 32.27 7.58 10.06
C ALA A 153 30.79 7.81 9.68
N ALA A 154 30.43 9.02 9.28
CA ALA A 154 29.11 9.37 8.79
C ALA A 154 28.74 8.64 7.50
N PHE A 155 29.70 8.42 6.59
CA PHE A 155 29.49 7.63 5.39
C PHE A 155 29.14 6.18 5.71
N VAL A 156 29.80 5.57 6.71
CA VAL A 156 29.47 4.23 7.19
C VAL A 156 28.04 4.17 7.75
N ALA A 157 27.61 5.20 8.51
CA ALA A 157 26.23 5.28 9.01
C ALA A 157 25.21 5.28 7.87
N GLY A 158 25.49 6.05 6.79
CA GLY A 158 24.62 6.05 5.61
C GLY A 158 24.54 4.69 4.93
N ILE A 159 25.65 3.93 4.86
CA ILE A 159 25.64 2.56 4.32
C ILE A 159 24.78 1.63 5.20
N ILE A 160 25.00 1.64 6.52
CA ILE A 160 24.26 0.79 7.46
C ILE A 160 22.75 1.07 7.35
N TYR A 161 22.34 2.31 7.28
CA TYR A 161 20.95 2.70 7.18
C TYR A 161 20.33 2.32 5.84
N THR A 162 20.95 2.78 4.75
CA THR A 162 20.39 2.61 3.39
C THR A 162 20.38 1.17 2.93
N PHE A 163 21.40 0.42 3.26
CA PHE A 163 21.52 -0.98 2.85
C PHE A 163 21.27 -1.95 4.02
N SER A 164 20.48 -1.52 5.04
CA SER A 164 19.99 -2.42 6.08
C SER A 164 19.09 -3.49 5.47
N ALA A 165 19.04 -4.66 6.11
CA ALA A 165 18.19 -5.76 5.64
C ALA A 165 16.72 -5.36 5.61
N PHE A 166 16.26 -4.60 6.59
CA PHE A 166 14.91 -4.03 6.64
C PHE A 166 14.62 -3.15 5.41
N HIS A 167 15.47 -2.15 5.13
CA HIS A 167 15.22 -1.23 4.02
C HIS A 167 15.24 -1.93 2.66
N ILE A 168 16.14 -2.91 2.46
CA ILE A 168 16.17 -3.71 1.24
C ILE A 168 14.90 -4.54 1.10
N ALA A 169 14.47 -5.23 2.17
CA ALA A 169 13.28 -6.06 2.16
C ALA A 169 12.03 -5.25 1.84
N GLN A 170 11.84 -4.14 2.54
CA GLN A 170 10.72 -3.23 2.32
C GLN A 170 10.74 -2.59 0.92
N SER A 171 11.91 -2.27 0.39
CA SER A 171 12.03 -1.70 -0.96
C SER A 171 11.60 -2.68 -2.06
N TYR A 172 11.57 -3.99 -1.78
CA TYR A 172 11.02 -5.00 -2.70
C TYR A 172 9.49 -5.10 -2.56
N GLY A 173 8.75 -4.12 -3.07
CA GLY A 173 7.29 -4.10 -3.07
C GLY A 173 6.71 -2.75 -2.65
N HIS A 174 7.40 -2.02 -1.80
CA HIS A 174 6.93 -0.80 -1.16
C HIS A 174 7.82 0.39 -1.52
N ILE A 175 7.46 1.13 -2.58
CA ILE A 175 8.24 2.29 -3.04
C ILE A 175 8.28 3.41 -2.00
N GLU A 176 7.26 3.54 -1.17
CA GLU A 176 7.20 4.49 -0.05
C GLU A 176 8.28 4.20 1.00
N TYR A 177 8.66 2.93 1.17
CA TYR A 177 9.78 2.52 2.03
C TYR A 177 11.13 2.54 1.31
N ALA A 178 11.18 2.65 0.00
CA ALA A 178 12.41 3.03 -0.69
C ALA A 178 12.75 4.53 -0.50
N ASN A 179 11.77 5.34 -0.09
CA ASN A 179 11.86 6.80 0.10
C ASN A 179 11.82 7.18 1.59
N ILE A 180 12.80 6.71 2.37
CA ILE A 180 12.90 6.95 3.83
C ILE A 180 13.87 8.09 4.20
N GLU A 181 14.39 8.81 3.22
CA GLU A 181 15.38 9.87 3.36
C GLU A 181 14.91 11.06 4.20
N TRP A 182 13.61 11.27 4.28
CA TRP A 182 13.08 12.47 4.92
C TRP A 182 13.08 12.39 6.45
N ILE A 183 13.11 11.18 7.03
CA ILE A 183 13.16 10.97 8.49
C ILE A 183 14.50 11.43 9.06
N PRO A 184 15.69 10.96 8.58
CA PRO A 184 16.97 11.49 9.03
C PRO A 184 17.13 12.99 8.84
N LEU A 185 16.59 13.53 7.73
CA LEU A 185 16.64 14.97 7.46
C LEU A 185 15.78 15.76 8.45
N SER A 186 14.61 15.26 8.78
CA SER A 186 13.71 15.86 9.79
C SER A 186 14.37 15.85 11.18
N ILE A 187 14.96 14.73 11.58
CA ILE A 187 15.73 14.61 12.83
C ILE A 187 16.89 15.62 12.85
N TYR A 188 17.61 15.78 11.72
CA TYR A 188 18.68 16.76 11.61
C TYR A 188 18.20 18.20 11.88
N PHE A 189 17.10 18.63 11.25
CA PHE A 189 16.55 19.97 11.49
C PHE A 189 16.00 20.13 12.91
N PHE A 190 15.33 19.12 13.45
CA PHE A 190 14.84 19.15 14.83
C PHE A 190 15.98 19.26 15.84
N MET A 191 17.07 18.50 15.69
CA MET A 191 18.26 18.58 16.56
C MET A 191 18.91 19.95 16.49
N ARG A 192 18.94 20.60 15.31
CA ARG A 192 19.47 21.96 15.16
C ARG A 192 18.61 23.00 15.89
N ILE A 193 17.27 22.84 15.88
CA ILE A 193 16.36 23.70 16.67
C ILE A 193 16.67 23.56 18.15
N ILE A 194 16.78 22.35 18.68
CA ILE A 194 17.08 22.09 20.09
C ILE A 194 18.43 22.70 20.49
N LYS A 195 19.46 22.52 19.65
CA LYS A 195 20.82 23.04 19.92
C LYS A 195 20.99 24.53 19.57
N LYS A 196 19.95 25.20 19.11
CA LYS A 196 19.97 26.61 18.67
C LYS A 196 21.02 26.90 17.58
N ASP A 197 21.31 25.89 16.74
CA ASP A 197 22.25 25.98 15.62
C ASP A 197 21.54 26.48 14.37
N TYR A 198 21.18 27.77 14.37
CA TYR A 198 20.39 28.39 13.32
C TYR A 198 21.19 28.65 12.03
N ILE A 199 20.45 28.90 10.95
CA ILE A 199 21.05 29.13 9.62
C ILE A 199 21.87 30.41 9.63
N LYS A 200 23.10 30.32 9.08
CA LYS A 200 24.07 31.42 8.94
C LYS A 200 24.49 31.58 7.47
N ILE A 201 24.68 32.81 7.02
CA ILE A 201 25.32 33.12 5.73
C ILE A 201 26.58 33.91 6.02
N ASN A 202 27.72 33.53 5.43
CA ASN A 202 29.00 34.15 5.63
C ASN A 202 29.36 34.35 7.13
N HIS A 203 29.14 33.29 7.95
CA HIS A 203 29.33 33.27 9.40
C HIS A 203 28.45 34.24 10.22
N LYS A 204 27.55 35.00 9.56
CA LYS A 204 26.58 35.87 10.26
C LYS A 204 25.25 35.18 10.38
N HIS A 205 24.59 35.35 11.57
CA HIS A 205 23.21 34.87 11.74
C HIS A 205 22.26 35.65 10.85
N ILE A 206 21.42 34.95 10.08
CA ILE A 206 20.35 35.56 9.33
C ILE A 206 19.24 35.94 10.34
N LYS A 207 18.71 37.16 10.25
CA LYS A 207 17.64 37.67 11.15
C LYS A 207 16.49 36.69 11.34
N TYR A 208 16.11 35.98 10.27
CA TYR A 208 15.03 34.99 10.27
C TYR A 208 15.49 33.52 10.16
N GLY A 209 16.79 33.24 10.34
CA GLY A 209 17.38 31.91 10.13
C GLY A 209 16.77 30.79 11.00
N LYS A 210 16.24 31.13 12.18
CA LYS A 210 15.56 30.20 13.06
C LYS A 210 14.16 29.78 12.51
N TYR A 211 13.42 30.72 11.93
CA TYR A 211 12.11 30.44 11.32
C TYR A 211 12.25 29.67 10.01
N LEU A 212 13.28 29.96 9.22
CA LEU A 212 13.64 29.16 8.04
C LEU A 212 13.95 27.72 8.42
N LEU A 213 14.63 27.51 9.55
CA LEU A 213 14.90 26.17 10.06
C LEU A 213 13.64 25.42 10.45
N ALA A 214 12.67 26.09 11.09
CA ALA A 214 11.36 25.52 11.40
C ALA A 214 10.55 25.20 10.12
N LEU A 215 10.65 26.06 9.10
CA LEU A 215 10.03 25.81 7.78
C LEU A 215 10.66 24.58 7.09
N PHE A 216 11.99 24.44 7.10
CA PHE A 216 12.66 23.26 6.55
C PHE A 216 12.29 21.99 7.30
N LEU A 217 12.12 22.07 8.63
CA LEU A 217 11.57 20.97 9.41
C LEU A 217 10.16 20.59 8.95
N SER A 218 9.29 21.59 8.72
CA SER A 218 7.93 21.36 8.23
C SER A 218 7.92 20.69 6.85
N ILE A 219 8.74 21.17 5.93
CA ILE A 219 8.85 20.62 4.58
C ILE A 219 9.37 19.19 4.64
N SER A 220 10.48 18.91 5.36
CA SER A 220 11.02 17.56 5.46
C SER A 220 10.05 16.58 6.14
N PHE A 221 9.30 17.04 7.15
CA PHE A 221 8.26 16.27 7.79
C PHE A 221 7.11 15.93 6.81
N LEU A 222 6.61 16.91 6.06
CA LEU A 222 5.58 16.67 5.05
C LEU A 222 6.07 15.74 3.94
N LEU A 223 7.33 15.87 3.54
CA LEU A 223 7.92 14.98 2.55
C LEU A 223 8.02 13.55 3.07
N SER A 224 8.25 13.33 4.38
CA SER A 224 8.20 11.97 4.95
C SER A 224 6.81 11.34 4.86
N MET A 225 5.74 12.16 4.83
CA MET A 225 4.37 11.67 4.66
C MET A 225 3.96 11.50 3.18
N PHE A 226 4.40 12.38 2.29
CA PHE A 226 3.87 12.49 0.92
C PHE A 226 4.84 12.05 -0.19
N MET A 227 6.08 11.73 0.15
CA MET A 227 7.03 10.95 -0.67
C MET A 227 7.34 9.58 -0.03
N GLY A 228 7.13 9.43 1.26
CA GLY A 228 7.08 8.18 1.99
C GLY A 228 5.62 7.77 2.25
N ASP A 229 5.30 7.51 3.51
CA ASP A 229 3.95 7.14 3.97
C ASP A 229 3.54 8.00 5.18
N VAL A 230 2.23 8.13 5.40
CA VAL A 230 1.65 8.77 6.59
C VAL A 230 2.22 8.13 7.87
N GLU A 231 2.46 6.83 7.90
CA GLU A 231 3.10 6.11 9.00
C GLU A 231 4.50 6.64 9.31
N GLN A 232 5.30 6.98 8.29
CA GLN A 232 6.63 7.58 8.46
C GLN A 232 6.54 8.96 9.13
N GLY A 233 5.49 9.73 8.85
CA GLY A 233 5.21 10.98 9.55
C GLY A 233 4.93 10.75 11.04
N VAL A 234 4.09 9.76 11.38
CA VAL A 234 3.81 9.37 12.78
C VAL A 234 5.09 8.93 13.48
N MET A 235 5.88 8.06 12.85
CA MET A 235 7.20 7.61 13.36
C MET A 235 8.15 8.79 13.61
N THR A 236 8.17 9.78 12.70
CA THR A 236 8.98 10.99 12.85
C THR A 236 8.58 11.80 14.09
N ILE A 237 7.29 11.99 14.35
CA ILE A 237 6.79 12.65 15.56
C ILE A 237 7.16 11.86 16.81
N MET A 238 7.09 10.52 16.78
CA MET A 238 7.50 9.68 17.90
C MET A 238 8.99 9.89 18.24
N VAL A 239 9.88 9.94 17.24
CA VAL A 239 11.31 10.24 17.46
C VAL A 239 11.49 11.65 18.05
N PHE A 240 10.80 12.66 17.53
CA PHE A 240 10.86 14.02 18.10
C PHE A 240 10.42 14.04 19.56
N THR A 241 9.35 13.31 19.89
CA THR A 241 8.83 13.18 21.25
C THR A 241 9.85 12.51 22.16
N LEU A 242 10.50 11.42 21.73
CA LEU A 242 11.51 10.73 22.54
C LEU A 242 12.77 11.60 22.73
N ILE A 243 13.21 12.33 21.70
CA ILE A 243 14.31 13.28 21.81
C ILE A 243 13.93 14.39 22.80
N PHE A 244 12.73 14.97 22.69
CA PHE A 244 12.24 15.99 23.61
C PHE A 244 12.21 15.48 25.06
N ILE A 245 11.65 14.29 25.30
CA ILE A 245 11.60 13.67 26.64
C ILE A 245 13.02 13.45 27.18
N PHE A 246 13.93 12.95 26.36
CA PHE A 246 15.33 12.75 26.79
C PHE A 246 16.00 14.05 27.23
N TYR A 247 15.83 15.15 26.46
CA TYR A 247 16.37 16.47 26.83
C TYR A 247 15.68 17.06 28.08
N LEU A 248 14.38 16.82 28.25
CA LEU A 248 13.58 17.28 29.38
C LEU A 248 14.01 16.60 30.68
N LEU A 249 14.26 15.29 30.67
CA LEU A 249 14.61 14.51 31.87
C LEU A 249 16.03 14.81 32.37
N ARG A 250 16.95 15.22 31.50
CA ARG A 250 18.32 15.55 31.90
C ARG A 250 18.47 16.99 32.37
N LYS A 251 18.86 17.19 33.68
CA LYS A 251 19.06 18.51 34.28
C LYS A 251 19.92 19.46 33.41
N GLN A 252 20.98 18.92 32.81
CA GLN A 252 21.97 19.68 32.00
C GLN A 252 21.41 20.17 30.67
N THR A 253 20.41 19.52 30.10
CA THR A 253 19.86 19.82 28.78
C THR A 253 18.44 20.35 28.79
N ARG A 254 17.76 20.32 29.92
CA ARG A 254 16.38 20.75 30.06
C ARG A 254 16.10 22.17 29.60
N SER A 255 17.03 23.09 29.79
CA SER A 255 16.92 24.49 29.33
C SER A 255 16.89 24.65 27.83
N HIS A 256 17.34 23.63 27.06
CA HIS A 256 17.27 23.66 25.60
C HIS A 256 15.84 23.52 25.09
N VAL A 257 14.99 22.78 25.82
CA VAL A 257 13.60 22.49 25.42
C VAL A 257 12.57 23.25 26.26
N LEU A 258 12.90 23.64 27.51
CA LEU A 258 12.04 24.46 28.36
C LEU A 258 12.36 25.95 28.21
N ASN A 259 12.10 26.50 27.02
CA ASN A 259 12.19 27.93 26.78
C ASN A 259 11.19 28.36 25.72
N ILE A 260 10.78 29.64 25.77
CA ILE A 260 9.75 30.20 24.90
C ILE A 260 10.14 30.13 23.41
N GLU A 261 11.43 30.27 23.10
CA GLU A 261 11.92 30.22 21.73
C GLU A 261 11.70 28.83 21.10
N PHE A 262 11.97 27.76 21.83
CA PHE A 262 11.72 26.39 21.38
C PHE A 262 10.22 26.19 21.08
N PHE A 263 9.34 26.54 22.00
CA PHE A 263 7.89 26.40 21.79
C PHE A 263 7.38 27.29 20.66
N THR A 264 7.93 28.49 20.48
CA THR A 264 7.59 29.33 19.33
C THR A 264 7.97 28.68 18.01
N LEU A 265 9.17 28.06 17.92
CA LEU A 265 9.61 27.39 16.70
C LEU A 265 8.81 26.11 16.42
N ILE A 266 8.41 25.37 17.45
CA ILE A 266 7.50 24.22 17.31
C ILE A 266 6.10 24.69 16.85
N ALA A 267 5.58 25.79 17.36
CA ALA A 267 4.33 26.37 16.90
C ALA A 267 4.40 26.80 15.41
N VAL A 268 5.52 27.41 14.99
CA VAL A 268 5.77 27.74 13.58
C VAL A 268 5.86 26.47 12.73
N PHE A 269 6.55 25.43 13.19
CA PHE A 269 6.61 24.12 12.54
C PHE A 269 5.22 23.55 12.30
N ILE A 270 4.39 23.47 13.35
CA ILE A 270 3.03 22.91 13.27
C ILE A 270 2.17 23.73 12.32
N ALA A 271 2.16 25.07 12.45
CA ALA A 271 1.37 25.95 11.59
C ALA A 271 1.78 25.84 10.12
N ALA A 272 3.10 25.84 9.84
CA ALA A 272 3.60 25.70 8.46
C ALA A 272 3.29 24.30 7.89
N ALA A 273 3.44 23.23 8.69
CA ALA A 273 3.08 21.88 8.26
C ALA A 273 1.59 21.77 7.95
N PHE A 274 0.73 22.34 8.79
CA PHE A 274 -0.71 22.33 8.55
C PHE A 274 -1.10 23.14 7.30
N ILE A 275 -0.56 24.34 7.12
CA ILE A 275 -0.86 25.19 5.96
C ILE A 275 -0.38 24.53 4.67
N LEU A 276 0.87 24.07 4.63
CA LEU A 276 1.46 23.44 3.45
C LEU A 276 0.85 22.06 3.14
N GLY A 277 0.42 21.30 4.16
CA GLY A 277 -0.18 19.97 4.01
C GLY A 277 -1.70 19.96 3.93
N SER A 278 -2.38 21.11 4.01
CA SER A 278 -3.85 21.22 4.09
C SER A 278 -4.58 20.54 2.93
N TRP A 279 -4.02 20.58 1.72
CA TRP A 279 -4.57 19.94 0.52
C TRP A 279 -4.70 18.40 0.67
N ALA A 280 -3.93 17.77 1.53
CA ALA A 280 -4.00 16.33 1.83
C ALA A 280 -4.71 16.05 3.16
N PHE A 281 -4.46 16.85 4.21
CA PHE A 281 -5.08 16.65 5.52
C PHE A 281 -6.60 16.89 5.50
N ILE A 282 -7.09 17.88 4.74
CA ILE A 282 -8.54 18.18 4.68
C ILE A 282 -9.31 17.00 4.07
N PRO A 283 -8.97 16.46 2.87
CA PRO A 283 -9.62 15.29 2.32
C PRO A 283 -9.53 14.06 3.24
N PHE A 284 -8.37 13.84 3.86
CA PHE A 284 -8.19 12.74 4.80
C PHE A 284 -9.18 12.84 5.97
N ILE A 285 -9.26 13.97 6.66
CA ILE A 285 -10.17 14.16 7.79
C ILE A 285 -11.63 14.05 7.39
N THR A 286 -12.02 14.62 6.23
CA THR A 286 -13.42 14.66 5.78
C THR A 286 -13.91 13.29 5.28
N LYS A 287 -13.06 12.49 4.65
CA LYS A 287 -13.44 11.19 4.06
C LYS A 287 -13.24 10.01 5.01
N THR A 288 -12.50 10.19 6.12
CA THR A 288 -12.30 9.14 7.13
C THR A 288 -13.41 9.09 8.18
N SER A 289 -14.23 10.15 8.28
CA SER A 289 -15.36 10.18 9.22
C SER A 289 -16.41 9.14 8.82
N GLY A 290 -16.52 8.06 9.59
CA GLY A 290 -17.48 6.97 9.39
C GLY A 290 -16.90 5.67 8.82
N SER A 291 -15.59 5.59 8.63
CA SER A 291 -14.96 4.36 8.12
C SER A 291 -14.58 3.37 9.24
N THR A 292 -14.65 2.09 8.89
CA THR A 292 -14.37 0.92 9.75
C THR A 292 -12.87 0.68 9.99
N LEU A 293 -12.08 1.73 10.26
CA LEU A 293 -10.63 1.63 10.53
C LEU A 293 -10.25 0.54 11.55
N ASN A 294 -11.16 0.22 12.49
CA ASN A 294 -10.91 -0.78 13.52
C ASN A 294 -10.94 -2.23 13.02
N GLN A 295 -11.53 -2.53 11.86
CA GLN A 295 -11.58 -3.90 11.33
C GLN A 295 -10.20 -4.43 10.90
N PHE A 296 -9.34 -3.57 10.38
CA PHE A 296 -8.03 -3.95 9.84
C PHE A 296 -6.91 -4.00 10.88
N ASN A 297 -7.18 -3.63 12.14
CA ASN A 297 -6.16 -3.50 13.18
C ASN A 297 -6.41 -4.44 14.37
N SER A 298 -6.67 -5.73 14.09
CA SER A 298 -6.80 -6.76 15.12
C SER A 298 -5.44 -7.12 15.72
N VAL A 299 -5.43 -7.63 16.95
CA VAL A 299 -4.19 -8.12 17.59
C VAL A 299 -3.56 -9.25 16.79
N GLN A 300 -4.38 -10.14 16.21
CA GLN A 300 -3.92 -11.24 15.36
C GLN A 300 -3.19 -10.72 14.12
N ASN A 301 -3.78 -9.75 13.41
CA ASN A 301 -3.13 -9.16 12.24
C ASN A 301 -1.81 -8.46 12.62
N ASN A 302 -1.77 -7.72 13.73
CA ASN A 302 -0.53 -7.08 14.15
C ASN A 302 0.57 -8.11 14.49
N MET A 303 0.22 -9.31 14.96
CA MET A 303 1.21 -10.37 15.21
C MET A 303 1.84 -10.91 13.93
N VAL A 304 1.05 -11.03 12.85
CA VAL A 304 1.55 -11.47 11.53
C VAL A 304 2.67 -10.55 11.02
N TRP A 305 2.59 -9.27 11.34
CA TRP A 305 3.51 -8.22 10.89
C TRP A 305 4.51 -7.78 11.96
N SER A 306 4.73 -8.60 12.99
CA SER A 306 5.63 -8.30 14.12
C SER A 306 6.98 -8.97 13.94
N ASP A 307 8.04 -8.30 14.39
CA ASP A 307 9.37 -8.88 14.40
C ASP A 307 9.50 -10.02 15.42
N ASP A 308 10.27 -11.02 15.03
CA ASP A 308 10.79 -12.02 15.96
C ASP A 308 12.14 -11.57 16.53
N VAL A 309 12.40 -11.85 17.79
CA VAL A 309 13.69 -11.50 18.42
C VAL A 309 14.90 -12.04 17.64
N LEU A 310 14.77 -13.23 17.04
CA LEU A 310 15.86 -13.84 16.27
C LEU A 310 16.05 -13.20 14.89
N SER A 311 15.06 -12.51 14.33
CA SER A 311 15.18 -11.83 13.03
C SER A 311 16.32 -10.80 13.00
N TYR A 312 16.63 -10.18 14.15
CA TYR A 312 17.75 -9.25 14.30
C TYR A 312 19.13 -9.90 14.18
N LEU A 313 19.20 -11.22 14.36
CA LEU A 313 20.44 -11.98 14.33
C LEU A 313 20.58 -12.88 13.09
N LEU A 314 19.52 -13.06 12.31
CA LEU A 314 19.54 -13.95 11.16
C LEU A 314 19.71 -13.15 9.85
N PRO A 315 20.67 -13.53 8.98
CA PRO A 315 20.84 -12.89 7.69
C PRO A 315 19.55 -12.86 6.88
N SER A 316 19.37 -11.78 6.11
CA SER A 316 18.20 -11.57 5.27
C SER A 316 18.06 -12.64 4.19
N PHE A 317 16.82 -13.10 3.95
CA PHE A 317 16.46 -13.91 2.79
C PHE A 317 16.84 -13.25 1.45
N TYR A 318 16.79 -11.92 1.37
CA TYR A 318 17.12 -11.18 0.17
C TYR A 318 18.63 -11.05 -0.11
N ASN A 319 19.50 -11.52 0.81
CA ASN A 319 20.94 -11.49 0.57
C ASN A 319 21.35 -12.61 -0.42
N GLY A 320 22.06 -12.25 -1.48
CA GLY A 320 22.42 -13.17 -2.55
C GLY A 320 23.36 -14.33 -2.13
N ILE A 321 24.08 -14.18 -1.02
CA ILE A 321 25.05 -15.19 -0.52
C ILE A 321 24.50 -15.94 0.70
N PHE A 322 23.92 -15.22 1.67
CA PHE A 322 23.59 -15.76 2.99
C PHE A 322 22.10 -16.13 3.16
N ASN A 323 21.27 -16.03 2.12
CA ASN A 323 19.86 -16.37 2.16
C ASN A 323 19.58 -17.79 2.71
N GLY A 324 20.47 -18.77 2.46
CA GLY A 324 20.35 -20.11 2.98
C GLY A 324 20.45 -20.23 4.50
N ALA A 325 21.11 -19.27 5.17
CA ALA A 325 21.25 -19.27 6.63
C ALA A 325 19.91 -19.06 7.35
N SER A 326 18.96 -18.35 6.71
CA SER A 326 17.62 -18.13 7.25
C SER A 326 16.56 -19.10 6.72
N ALA A 327 16.91 -20.00 5.80
CA ALA A 327 15.95 -20.88 5.12
C ALA A 327 15.12 -21.74 6.09
N SER A 328 15.77 -22.35 7.11
CA SER A 328 15.06 -23.14 8.12
C SER A 328 14.17 -22.30 9.03
N TYR A 329 14.54 -21.06 9.27
CA TYR A 329 13.75 -20.11 10.04
C TYR A 329 12.55 -19.63 9.25
N ILE A 330 12.73 -19.34 7.96
CA ILE A 330 11.66 -18.94 7.05
C ILE A 330 10.53 -19.96 7.00
N SER A 331 10.85 -21.27 6.99
CA SER A 331 9.85 -22.34 6.97
C SER A 331 8.94 -22.34 8.21
N LEU A 332 9.35 -21.70 9.30
CA LEU A 332 8.56 -21.53 10.53
C LEU A 332 7.77 -20.22 10.57
N TYR A 333 7.99 -19.34 9.61
CA TYR A 333 7.38 -18.01 9.55
C TYR A 333 5.97 -18.10 8.98
N HIS A 334 4.98 -17.57 9.69
CA HIS A 334 3.58 -17.46 9.25
C HIS A 334 3.18 -16.05 8.80
N GLY A 335 4.12 -15.10 8.77
CA GLY A 335 3.92 -13.73 8.36
C GLY A 335 4.55 -13.39 7.01
N ASP A 336 4.41 -12.16 6.58
CA ASP A 336 5.12 -11.65 5.42
C ASP A 336 6.62 -11.49 5.73
N LEU A 337 7.45 -12.14 4.95
CA LEU A 337 8.91 -12.09 5.10
C LEU A 337 9.47 -10.69 4.85
N GLY A 338 8.84 -9.91 3.95
CA GLY A 338 9.27 -8.54 3.65
C GLY A 338 9.15 -7.62 4.86
N GLU A 339 8.09 -7.80 5.66
CA GLU A 339 7.77 -6.95 6.81
C GLU A 339 8.52 -7.30 8.10
N THR A 340 9.14 -8.47 8.17
CA THR A 340 9.69 -9.02 9.42
C THR A 340 11.19 -9.30 9.36
N ILE A 341 11.89 -8.77 8.37
CA ILE A 341 13.35 -8.86 8.23
C ILE A 341 14.03 -7.68 8.90
N SER A 342 14.59 -7.93 10.09
CA SER A 342 15.16 -6.90 10.97
C SER A 342 16.68 -7.05 11.18
N TYR A 343 17.36 -7.86 10.36
CA TYR A 343 18.79 -8.14 10.53
C TYR A 343 19.63 -6.88 10.53
N PHE A 344 20.30 -6.60 11.65
CA PHE A 344 21.12 -5.39 11.80
C PHE A 344 22.51 -5.50 11.14
N GLY A 345 23.04 -6.74 11.00
CA GLY A 345 24.40 -7.01 10.56
C GLY A 345 25.40 -7.07 11.71
N TYR A 346 26.20 -8.14 11.75
CA TYR A 346 27.18 -8.34 12.83
C TYR A 346 28.27 -7.28 12.85
N ILE A 347 28.74 -6.82 11.67
CA ILE A 347 29.74 -5.75 11.58
C ILE A 347 29.18 -4.44 12.16
N ALA A 348 27.97 -4.07 11.79
CA ALA A 348 27.31 -2.89 12.32
C ALA A 348 27.09 -3.02 13.84
N MET A 349 26.71 -4.22 14.33
CA MET A 349 26.54 -4.51 15.75
C MET A 349 27.85 -4.38 16.54
N ILE A 350 28.95 -4.94 16.03
CA ILE A 350 30.28 -4.82 16.65
C ILE A 350 30.71 -3.36 16.74
N LEU A 351 30.53 -2.60 15.67
CA LEU A 351 30.83 -1.16 15.67
C LEU A 351 29.95 -0.40 16.67
N ALA A 352 28.67 -0.71 16.74
CA ALA A 352 27.75 -0.09 17.71
C ALA A 352 28.17 -0.42 19.15
N LEU A 353 28.43 -1.68 19.47
CA LEU A 353 28.90 -2.10 20.79
C LEU A 353 30.22 -1.42 21.17
N TYR A 354 31.15 -1.28 20.21
CA TYR A 354 32.41 -0.55 20.42
C TYR A 354 32.17 0.94 20.69
N GLY A 355 31.21 1.57 19.98
CA GLY A 355 30.77 2.94 20.22
C GLY A 355 30.21 3.16 21.62
N VAL A 356 29.33 2.26 22.05
CA VAL A 356 28.77 2.26 23.42
C VAL A 356 29.87 2.10 24.47
N TYR A 357 30.80 1.17 24.26
CA TYR A 357 31.92 0.93 25.19
C TYR A 357 32.81 2.18 25.35
N LYS A 358 33.13 2.87 24.24
CA LYS A 358 34.07 4.00 24.24
C LYS A 358 33.43 5.35 24.60
N LYS A 359 32.16 5.58 24.20
CA LYS A 359 31.49 6.91 24.26
C LYS A 359 30.07 6.81 24.82
N ARG A 360 29.89 6.17 25.95
CA ARG A 360 28.57 5.95 26.60
C ARG A 360 27.66 7.20 26.60
N GLN A 361 28.23 8.36 26.95
CA GLN A 361 27.45 9.60 27.11
C GLN A 361 26.86 10.11 25.79
N ASP A 362 27.59 9.92 24.68
CA ASP A 362 27.17 10.34 23.34
C ASP A 362 26.17 9.38 22.73
N THR A 363 26.13 8.12 23.23
CA THR A 363 25.23 7.06 22.72
C THR A 363 23.91 6.94 23.50
N TYR A 364 23.78 7.46 24.71
CA TYR A 364 22.60 7.25 25.57
C TYR A 364 21.27 7.61 24.92
N ILE A 365 21.18 8.73 24.20
CA ILE A 365 19.94 9.12 23.53
C ILE A 365 19.53 8.12 22.45
N TRP A 366 20.51 7.62 21.68
CA TRP A 366 20.26 6.69 20.58
C TRP A 366 19.98 5.28 21.09
N ILE A 367 20.61 4.87 22.19
CA ILE A 367 20.27 3.62 22.90
C ILE A 367 18.83 3.69 23.41
N PHE A 368 18.44 4.81 24.05
CA PHE A 368 17.08 4.99 24.54
C PHE A 368 16.06 4.90 23.40
N ILE A 369 16.28 5.62 22.29
CA ILE A 369 15.42 5.57 21.10
C ILE A 369 15.38 4.16 20.51
N GLY A 370 16.54 3.54 20.28
CA GLY A 370 16.65 2.21 19.69
C GLY A 370 15.92 1.14 20.51
N ILE A 371 16.06 1.14 21.85
CA ILE A 371 15.37 0.18 22.72
C ILE A 371 13.85 0.36 22.66
N ILE A 372 13.34 1.60 22.69
CA ILE A 372 11.89 1.82 22.62
C ILE A 372 11.32 1.30 21.30
N PHE A 373 11.94 1.61 20.17
CA PHE A 373 11.46 1.16 18.87
C PHE A 373 11.67 -0.34 18.65
N PHE A 374 12.75 -0.92 19.14
CA PHE A 374 12.93 -2.37 19.19
C PHE A 374 11.79 -3.06 19.96
N MET A 375 11.41 -2.54 21.13
CA MET A 375 10.30 -3.10 21.89
C MET A 375 8.94 -2.91 21.20
N LEU A 376 8.78 -1.86 20.39
CA LEU A 376 7.57 -1.63 19.59
C LEU A 376 7.50 -2.57 18.39
N SER A 377 8.63 -2.86 17.72
CA SER A 377 8.67 -3.72 16.54
C SER A 377 8.32 -5.17 16.88
N LEU A 378 8.56 -5.62 18.11
CA LEU A 378 8.18 -6.96 18.58
C LEU A 378 6.65 -7.16 18.70
N GLY A 379 5.85 -6.13 18.45
CA GLY A 379 4.42 -6.21 18.33
C GLY A 379 3.63 -6.40 19.63
N PRO A 380 2.39 -6.93 19.53
CA PRO A 380 1.49 -7.10 20.67
C PRO A 380 1.98 -8.13 21.69
N TYR A 381 2.59 -9.21 21.21
CA TYR A 381 3.21 -10.26 22.03
C TYR A 381 4.57 -10.60 21.44
N VAL A 382 5.55 -10.83 22.32
CA VAL A 382 6.93 -11.15 21.89
C VAL A 382 6.99 -12.53 21.22
N LEU A 383 7.53 -12.55 20.01
CA LEU A 383 7.81 -13.78 19.26
C LEU A 383 9.28 -14.19 19.42
N ILE A 384 9.53 -15.49 19.66
CA ILE A 384 10.87 -16.08 19.66
C ILE A 384 10.82 -17.38 18.84
N ASN A 385 11.57 -17.44 17.76
CA ASN A 385 11.57 -18.57 16.82
C ASN A 385 10.15 -18.89 16.34
N ASN A 386 9.42 -17.87 15.97
CA ASN A 386 8.02 -17.89 15.54
C ASN A 386 7.01 -18.44 16.56
N ASN A 387 7.42 -18.62 17.81
CA ASN A 387 6.54 -19.04 18.87
C ASN A 387 6.08 -17.83 19.70
N ASN A 388 4.77 -17.72 19.88
CA ASN A 388 4.21 -16.71 20.75
C ASN A 388 4.53 -17.04 22.22
N THR A 389 5.31 -16.18 22.86
CA THR A 389 5.69 -16.35 24.28
C THR A 389 4.58 -15.95 25.25
N ASN A 390 3.51 -15.32 24.79
CA ASN A 390 2.47 -14.68 25.59
C ASN A 390 2.98 -13.53 26.50
N ILE A 391 4.21 -13.06 26.29
CA ILE A 391 4.74 -11.87 26.97
C ILE A 391 4.18 -10.64 26.27
N PRO A 392 3.41 -9.76 26.96
CA PRO A 392 2.84 -8.57 26.34
C PRO A 392 3.95 -7.62 25.87
N GLY A 393 3.86 -7.18 24.61
CA GLY A 393 4.78 -6.20 24.04
C GLY A 393 4.37 -4.75 24.31
N LEU A 394 5.35 -3.85 24.21
CA LEU A 394 5.12 -2.41 24.39
C LEU A 394 4.09 -1.84 23.39
N TYR A 395 3.97 -2.45 22.23
CA TYR A 395 3.03 -2.05 21.19
C TYR A 395 1.56 -2.07 21.64
N LEU A 396 1.15 -2.98 22.54
CA LEU A 396 -0.20 -3.00 23.11
C LEU A 396 -0.56 -1.71 23.84
N LEU A 397 0.40 -1.11 24.54
CA LEU A 397 0.23 0.18 25.20
C LEU A 397 0.30 1.34 24.23
N ALA A 398 1.23 1.28 23.27
CA ALA A 398 1.40 2.32 22.27
C ALA A 398 0.17 2.45 21.35
N LYS A 399 -0.49 1.34 21.03
CA LYS A 399 -1.73 1.29 20.23
C LYS A 399 -2.89 2.09 20.85
N LEU A 400 -2.87 2.34 22.15
CA LEU A 400 -3.87 3.18 22.84
C LEU A 400 -3.68 4.68 22.55
N ILE A 401 -2.53 5.07 22.00
CA ILE A 401 -2.21 6.46 21.69
C ILE A 401 -2.80 6.78 20.30
N PRO A 402 -3.69 7.80 20.18
CA PRO A 402 -4.24 8.20 18.90
C PRO A 402 -3.13 8.50 17.87
N GLY A 403 -3.28 7.97 16.67
CA GLY A 403 -2.30 8.07 15.58
C GLY A 403 -1.33 6.89 15.49
N ILE A 404 -0.88 6.31 16.60
CA ILE A 404 -0.03 5.11 16.58
C ILE A 404 -0.83 3.88 16.14
N ASN A 405 -2.12 3.85 16.45
CA ASN A 405 -3.03 2.79 16.00
C ASN A 405 -3.25 2.73 14.48
N ILE A 406 -2.73 3.67 13.70
CA ILE A 406 -2.73 3.62 12.24
C ILE A 406 -1.70 2.61 11.73
N ILE A 407 -0.59 2.47 12.44
CA ILE A 407 0.50 1.55 12.10
C ILE A 407 0.06 0.14 12.49
N ARG A 408 -0.36 -0.66 11.50
CA ARG A 408 -0.82 -2.04 11.73
C ARG A 408 0.32 -3.07 11.69
N GLU A 409 1.46 -2.70 11.09
CA GLU A 409 2.66 -3.51 10.93
C GLU A 409 3.76 -3.09 11.93
N PRO A 410 3.84 -3.71 13.12
CA PRO A 410 4.83 -3.31 14.14
C PRO A 410 6.28 -3.43 13.68
N GLY A 411 6.61 -4.41 12.81
CA GLY A 411 7.95 -4.58 12.24
C GLY A 411 8.50 -3.30 11.56
N ARG A 412 7.64 -2.43 11.07
CA ARG A 412 8.04 -1.15 10.45
C ARG A 412 8.77 -0.19 11.40
N PHE A 413 8.63 -0.36 12.72
CA PHE A 413 9.44 0.40 13.69
C PHE A 413 10.93 0.13 13.60
N ASP A 414 11.35 -0.94 12.92
CA ASP A 414 12.74 -1.24 12.63
C ASP A 414 13.47 -0.12 11.90
N LEU A 415 12.76 0.62 11.07
CA LEU A 415 13.29 1.82 10.42
C LEU A 415 14.00 2.75 11.42
N LEU A 416 13.43 2.91 12.61
CA LEU A 416 13.96 3.78 13.65
C LEU A 416 15.02 3.10 14.52
N VAL A 417 14.95 1.78 14.66
CA VAL A 417 16.05 0.98 15.23
C VAL A 417 17.30 1.10 14.37
N MET A 418 17.15 1.03 13.04
CA MET A 418 18.27 1.18 12.09
C MET A 418 18.88 2.58 12.14
N ILE A 419 18.09 3.66 12.27
CA ILE A 419 18.63 5.02 12.46
C ILE A 419 19.47 5.10 13.73
N ALA A 420 18.93 4.65 14.86
CA ALA A 420 19.62 4.70 16.14
C ALA A 420 20.91 3.86 16.12
N GLY A 421 20.82 2.64 15.63
CA GLY A 421 21.95 1.72 15.48
C GLY A 421 23.06 2.26 14.57
N ALA A 422 22.68 2.82 13.42
CA ALA A 422 23.65 3.41 12.48
C ALA A 422 24.40 4.61 13.07
N ILE A 423 23.74 5.46 13.87
CA ILE A 423 24.41 6.56 14.56
C ILE A 423 25.38 6.03 15.61
N ILE A 424 24.97 5.02 16.41
CA ILE A 424 25.83 4.42 17.43
C ILE A 424 27.04 3.75 16.76
N ALA A 425 26.83 3.00 15.65
CA ALA A 425 27.90 2.38 14.89
C ALA A 425 28.87 3.40 14.28
N SER A 426 28.37 4.58 13.86
CA SER A 426 29.25 5.64 13.37
C SER A 426 30.14 6.26 14.47
N ILE A 427 29.61 6.36 15.71
CA ILE A 427 30.42 6.74 16.87
C ILE A 427 31.53 5.69 17.08
N GLY A 428 31.20 4.41 17.02
CA GLY A 428 32.18 3.32 17.13
C GLY A 428 33.20 3.34 16.00
N THR A 429 32.79 3.65 14.77
CA THR A 429 33.70 3.78 13.62
C THR A 429 34.68 4.92 13.82
N LYS A 430 34.24 6.07 14.35
CA LYS A 430 35.13 7.18 14.68
C LYS A 430 36.13 6.78 15.76
N GLU A 431 35.71 6.11 16.83
CA GLU A 431 36.62 5.64 17.88
C GLU A 431 37.60 4.58 17.37
N LEU A 432 37.21 3.76 16.39
CA LEU A 432 38.12 2.84 15.70
C LEU A 432 39.21 3.64 14.95
N PHE A 433 38.88 4.73 14.27
CA PHE A 433 39.89 5.57 13.62
C PHE A 433 40.87 6.17 14.63
N GLU A 434 40.39 6.67 15.77
CA GLU A 434 41.28 7.17 16.84
C GLU A 434 42.20 6.06 17.39
N PHE A 435 41.67 4.85 17.59
CA PHE A 435 42.47 3.70 18.01
C PHE A 435 43.57 3.35 16.98
N LEU A 436 43.24 3.32 15.68
CA LEU A 436 44.19 3.03 14.61
C LEU A 436 45.26 4.12 14.47
N LYS A 437 44.92 5.40 14.69
CA LYS A 437 45.90 6.50 14.73
C LYS A 437 46.92 6.32 15.83
N HIS A 438 46.53 5.90 17.03
CA HIS A 438 47.45 5.64 18.14
C HIS A 438 48.42 4.47 17.92
N LYS A 439 48.09 3.54 17.00
CA LYS A 439 48.93 2.39 16.63
C LYS A 439 50.06 2.72 15.68
N ASN A 440 50.31 4.04 15.36
CA ASN A 440 51.41 4.51 14.48
C ASN A 440 51.57 3.72 13.18
N LEU A 441 50.49 3.40 12.50
CA LEU A 441 50.55 2.89 11.14
C LEU A 441 51.17 3.94 10.22
N HIS A 442 52.25 3.62 9.50
CA HIS A 442 53.02 4.51 8.64
C HIS A 442 52.26 5.11 7.46
N MET A 443 50.95 5.05 7.48
CA MET A 443 50.04 5.62 6.49
C MET A 443 49.63 7.05 6.88
N ARG A 444 49.44 7.93 5.87
CA ARG A 444 48.80 9.23 6.07
C ARG A 444 47.37 8.99 6.65
N ILE A 445 47.04 9.68 7.72
CA ILE A 445 45.76 9.50 8.48
C ILE A 445 44.51 9.41 7.56
N LYS A 446 44.38 10.35 6.60
CA LYS A 446 43.26 10.36 5.66
C LYS A 446 43.20 9.10 4.76
N LYS A 447 44.34 8.55 4.35
CA LYS A 447 44.40 7.33 3.54
C LYS A 447 44.00 6.12 4.37
N MET A 448 44.38 6.08 5.65
CA MET A 448 44.01 5.03 6.59
C MET A 448 42.49 5.03 6.85
N GLU A 449 41.90 6.21 7.16
CA GLU A 449 40.47 6.33 7.35
C GLU A 449 39.71 5.91 6.10
N LEU A 450 40.09 6.35 4.91
CA LEU A 450 39.47 5.94 3.65
C LEU A 450 39.59 4.45 3.39
N ALA A 451 40.76 3.83 3.61
CA ALA A 451 40.94 2.40 3.45
C ALA A 451 40.05 1.60 4.44
N THR A 452 39.99 2.03 5.70
CA THR A 452 39.16 1.41 6.72
C THR A 452 37.68 1.50 6.36
N VAL A 453 37.20 2.67 5.89
CA VAL A 453 35.82 2.84 5.40
C VAL A 453 35.53 1.91 4.22
N ALA A 454 36.42 1.85 3.25
CA ALA A 454 36.22 0.98 2.08
C ALA A 454 36.10 -0.51 2.50
N VAL A 455 36.95 -0.97 3.42
CA VAL A 455 36.91 -2.34 3.95
C VAL A 455 35.60 -2.58 4.73
N ILE A 456 35.26 -1.71 5.67
CA ILE A 456 34.01 -1.83 6.46
C ILE A 456 32.80 -1.84 5.54
N SER A 457 32.74 -0.91 4.59
CA SER A 457 31.63 -0.78 3.63
C SER A 457 31.49 -2.05 2.77
N LEU A 458 32.61 -2.56 2.26
CA LEU A 458 32.62 -3.81 1.47
C LEU A 458 32.05 -4.98 2.27
N PHE A 459 32.51 -5.15 3.50
CA PHE A 459 32.04 -6.25 4.34
C PHE A 459 30.56 -6.10 4.74
N ILE A 460 30.08 -4.87 5.03
CA ILE A 460 28.65 -4.64 5.29
C ILE A 460 27.81 -4.99 4.05
N ILE A 461 28.22 -4.57 2.85
CA ILE A 461 27.50 -4.90 1.62
C ILE A 461 27.47 -6.41 1.37
N ILE A 462 28.60 -7.10 1.55
CA ILE A 462 28.64 -8.57 1.42
C ILE A 462 27.71 -9.26 2.44
N GLU A 463 27.78 -8.80 3.69
CA GLU A 463 27.03 -9.39 4.79
C GLU A 463 25.52 -9.17 4.69
N VAL A 464 25.08 -7.96 4.29
CA VAL A 464 23.67 -7.56 4.42
C VAL A 464 23.00 -7.36 3.06
N ALA A 465 23.69 -6.75 2.10
CA ALA A 465 23.11 -6.16 0.90
C ALA A 465 23.65 -6.77 -0.41
N MET A 466 24.13 -8.01 -0.36
CA MET A 466 24.59 -8.66 -1.59
C MET A 466 23.42 -8.89 -2.55
N PRO A 467 23.52 -8.44 -3.83
CA PRO A 467 22.43 -8.57 -4.79
C PRO A 467 22.07 -10.05 -5.09
N PRO A 468 20.86 -10.33 -5.59
CA PRO A 468 20.45 -11.65 -6.05
C PRO A 468 21.42 -12.18 -7.10
N LEU A 469 21.96 -13.40 -6.90
CA LEU A 469 22.99 -13.99 -7.75
C LEU A 469 22.46 -15.07 -8.70
N SER A 470 21.29 -15.67 -8.39
CA SER A 470 20.69 -16.73 -9.21
C SER A 470 19.43 -16.24 -9.93
N ALA A 471 19.07 -16.91 -11.03
CA ALA A 471 17.83 -16.64 -11.75
C ALA A 471 16.58 -16.80 -10.85
N ILE A 472 16.62 -17.78 -9.93
CA ILE A 472 15.53 -18.01 -8.96
C ILE A 472 15.39 -16.82 -8.01
N GLN A 473 16.48 -16.34 -7.43
CA GLN A 473 16.47 -15.17 -6.54
C GLN A 473 15.99 -13.90 -7.27
N ILE A 474 16.43 -13.72 -8.52
CA ILE A 474 16.00 -12.59 -9.36
C ILE A 474 14.48 -12.65 -9.61
N ALA A 475 13.93 -13.84 -9.87
CA ALA A 475 12.49 -14.04 -10.07
C ALA A 475 11.68 -13.86 -8.78
N GLN A 476 12.28 -14.13 -7.62
CA GLN A 476 11.65 -13.94 -6.32
C GLN A 476 11.71 -12.48 -5.81
N THR A 477 12.52 -11.64 -6.41
CA THR A 477 12.78 -10.27 -5.94
C THR A 477 12.41 -9.18 -6.95
N THR A 478 12.12 -9.55 -8.20
CA THR A 478 11.83 -8.56 -9.25
C THR A 478 10.74 -9.05 -10.20
N THR A 479 9.94 -8.11 -10.71
CA THR A 479 8.89 -8.37 -11.71
C THR A 479 9.24 -7.70 -13.03
N VAL A 480 9.07 -8.46 -14.13
CA VAL A 480 9.11 -7.91 -15.48
C VAL A 480 7.72 -7.40 -15.84
N ILE A 481 7.62 -6.11 -16.09
CA ILE A 481 6.36 -5.46 -16.41
C ILE A 481 6.06 -5.65 -17.91
N ASN A 482 5.03 -6.42 -18.18
CA ASN A 482 4.51 -6.65 -19.51
C ASN A 482 2.99 -6.41 -19.52
N MET A 483 2.52 -5.63 -20.48
CA MET A 483 1.10 -5.38 -20.67
C MET A 483 0.64 -5.99 -21.99
N SER A 484 -0.52 -6.63 -21.98
CA SER A 484 -1.11 -7.17 -23.21
C SER A 484 -1.46 -6.04 -24.18
N ASN A 485 -1.12 -6.22 -25.45
CA ASN A 485 -1.46 -5.28 -26.53
C ASN A 485 -2.97 -5.03 -26.64
N LEU A 486 -3.81 -5.95 -26.17
CA LEU A 486 -5.25 -5.76 -26.11
C LEU A 486 -5.63 -4.47 -25.37
N TYR A 487 -5.06 -4.24 -24.18
CA TYR A 487 -5.41 -3.06 -23.37
C TYR A 487 -5.01 -1.76 -24.05
N THR A 488 -3.88 -1.72 -24.75
CA THR A 488 -3.49 -0.56 -25.56
C THR A 488 -4.49 -0.32 -26.70
N GLN A 489 -4.95 -1.39 -27.38
CA GLN A 489 -5.97 -1.28 -28.43
C GLN A 489 -7.30 -0.79 -27.85
N LEU A 490 -7.72 -1.29 -26.68
CA LEU A 490 -8.95 -0.81 -26.01
C LEU A 490 -8.86 0.68 -25.66
N GLY A 491 -7.68 1.18 -25.34
CA GLY A 491 -7.43 2.60 -25.08
C GLY A 491 -7.67 3.53 -26.26
N THR A 492 -7.52 3.02 -27.50
CA THR A 492 -7.79 3.79 -28.72
C THR A 492 -9.28 3.91 -29.05
N LEU A 493 -10.13 3.10 -28.42
CA LEU A 493 -11.57 3.10 -28.69
C LEU A 493 -12.24 4.27 -27.95
N PRO A 494 -13.03 5.11 -28.67
CA PRO A 494 -13.61 6.32 -28.08
C PRO A 494 -14.80 6.04 -27.15
N GLN A 495 -15.42 4.85 -27.23
CA GLN A 495 -16.60 4.50 -26.45
C GLN A 495 -16.27 4.34 -24.95
N ASN A 496 -17.15 4.81 -24.10
CA ASN A 496 -17.14 4.50 -22.67
C ASN A 496 -17.81 3.16 -22.41
N PHE A 497 -17.01 2.18 -22.01
CA PHE A 497 -17.47 0.85 -21.58
C PHE A 497 -16.57 0.33 -20.48
N THR A 498 -17.05 -0.70 -19.80
CA THR A 498 -16.32 -1.38 -18.72
C THR A 498 -15.69 -2.68 -19.23
N VAL A 499 -14.58 -3.06 -18.67
CA VAL A 499 -13.90 -4.33 -18.91
C VAL A 499 -14.00 -5.20 -17.67
N LEU A 500 -14.45 -6.44 -17.83
CA LEU A 500 -14.31 -7.48 -16.82
C LEU A 500 -13.03 -8.26 -17.09
N ILE A 501 -12.14 -8.32 -16.14
CA ILE A 501 -10.86 -9.04 -16.21
C ILE A 501 -10.92 -10.24 -15.29
N LEU A 502 -10.62 -11.44 -15.78
CA LEU A 502 -10.74 -12.69 -15.04
C LEU A 502 -9.36 -13.34 -14.84
N PRO A 503 -9.04 -13.84 -13.62
CA PRO A 503 -9.78 -13.63 -12.37
C PRO A 503 -9.59 -12.21 -11.83
N ILE A 504 -10.50 -11.74 -10.99
CA ILE A 504 -10.49 -10.36 -10.47
C ILE A 504 -10.56 -10.30 -8.94
N LEU A 505 -11.02 -11.33 -8.27
CA LEU A 505 -11.05 -11.40 -6.81
C LEU A 505 -9.70 -11.91 -6.28
N PRO A 506 -9.30 -11.54 -5.05
CA PRO A 506 -8.10 -12.06 -4.42
C PRO A 506 -8.17 -13.58 -4.23
N ASP A 507 -7.06 -14.28 -4.50
CA ASP A 507 -6.92 -15.69 -4.19
C ASP A 507 -6.45 -15.88 -2.74
N GLN A 508 -7.37 -16.20 -1.84
CA GLN A 508 -7.10 -16.37 -0.40
C GLN A 508 -6.16 -17.54 -0.06
N TYR A 509 -5.88 -18.42 -1.01
CA TYR A 509 -5.01 -19.60 -0.83
C TYR A 509 -3.67 -19.49 -1.55
N SER A 510 -3.48 -18.44 -2.36
CA SER A 510 -2.22 -18.15 -3.04
C SER A 510 -1.19 -17.52 -2.09
N LEU A 511 0.10 -17.71 -2.42
CA LEU A 511 1.17 -16.93 -1.80
C LEU A 511 1.19 -15.45 -2.27
N GLN A 512 0.42 -15.13 -3.30
CA GLN A 512 0.29 -13.79 -3.87
C GLN A 512 -1.19 -13.51 -4.21
N PRO A 513 -2.06 -13.40 -3.19
CA PRO A 513 -3.51 -13.33 -3.38
C PRO A 513 -3.95 -12.15 -4.23
N GLU A 514 -3.21 -11.06 -4.23
CA GLU A 514 -3.55 -9.81 -4.92
C GLU A 514 -2.95 -9.69 -6.33
N LEU A 515 -2.24 -10.72 -6.81
CA LEU A 515 -1.50 -10.65 -8.09
C LEU A 515 -2.42 -10.31 -9.28
N TYR A 516 -3.54 -11.01 -9.42
CA TYR A 516 -4.44 -10.82 -10.57
C TYR A 516 -5.30 -9.56 -10.45
N PRO A 517 -5.89 -9.22 -9.30
CA PRO A 517 -6.51 -7.91 -9.09
C PRO A 517 -5.54 -6.75 -9.33
N GLY A 518 -4.29 -6.86 -8.91
CA GLY A 518 -3.24 -5.87 -9.16
C GLY A 518 -2.92 -5.72 -10.66
N LYS A 519 -2.76 -6.82 -11.40
CA LYS A 519 -2.58 -6.80 -12.86
C LYS A 519 -3.79 -6.19 -13.58
N ALA A 520 -5.01 -6.51 -13.14
CA ALA A 520 -6.23 -5.94 -13.70
C ALA A 520 -6.26 -4.43 -13.49
N MET A 521 -5.97 -3.95 -12.29
CA MET A 521 -5.84 -2.54 -11.97
C MET A 521 -4.79 -1.85 -12.87
N PHE A 522 -3.61 -2.44 -13.01
CA PHE A 522 -2.53 -1.93 -13.85
C PHE A 522 -2.92 -1.81 -15.33
N SER A 523 -3.77 -2.70 -15.85
CA SER A 523 -4.22 -2.67 -17.24
C SER A 523 -5.01 -1.41 -17.60
N THR A 524 -5.60 -0.74 -16.60
CA THR A 524 -6.33 0.51 -16.81
C THR A 524 -5.43 1.68 -17.22
N ILE A 525 -4.12 1.58 -16.94
CA ILE A 525 -3.12 2.57 -17.40
C ILE A 525 -3.12 2.69 -18.93
N ALA A 526 -3.19 1.54 -19.64
CA ALA A 526 -3.18 1.55 -21.10
C ALA A 526 -4.58 1.63 -21.72
N SER A 527 -5.57 1.02 -21.06
CA SER A 527 -6.92 0.97 -21.61
C SER A 527 -7.73 2.25 -21.34
N HIS A 528 -7.42 2.98 -20.28
CA HIS A 528 -8.23 4.10 -19.78
C HIS A 528 -9.72 3.74 -19.61
N LYS A 529 -10.02 2.44 -19.45
CA LYS A 529 -11.38 1.93 -19.28
C LYS A 529 -11.59 1.52 -17.83
N SER A 530 -12.81 1.73 -17.34
CA SER A 530 -13.20 1.26 -16.01
C SER A 530 -13.22 -0.26 -15.95
N ILE A 531 -12.85 -0.82 -14.81
CA ILE A 531 -12.95 -2.25 -14.51
C ILE A 531 -13.89 -2.50 -13.33
N ILE A 532 -14.42 -3.71 -13.24
CA ILE A 532 -15.40 -4.08 -12.20
C ILE A 532 -14.75 -4.24 -10.82
N GLY A 533 -13.50 -4.61 -10.78
CA GLY A 533 -12.74 -4.78 -9.52
C GLY A 533 -11.49 -3.92 -9.47
N GLY A 534 -10.52 -4.38 -8.70
CA GLY A 534 -9.23 -3.70 -8.50
C GLY A 534 -8.51 -4.27 -7.29
N TYR A 535 -7.44 -3.60 -6.87
CA TYR A 535 -6.72 -3.94 -5.65
C TYR A 535 -6.46 -2.66 -4.83
N LEU A 536 -7.04 -2.61 -3.64
CA LEU A 536 -6.87 -1.49 -2.71
C LEU A 536 -6.24 -1.97 -1.41
N THR A 537 -5.41 -1.15 -0.82
CA THR A 537 -4.77 -1.43 0.49
C THR A 537 -5.81 -1.64 1.59
N ARG A 538 -6.96 -0.96 1.49
CA ARG A 538 -8.11 -1.08 2.40
C ARG A 538 -9.39 -0.89 1.60
N GLU A 539 -9.98 -2.00 1.18
CA GLU A 539 -11.28 -2.01 0.53
C GLU A 539 -12.40 -1.81 1.56
N ASN A 540 -13.44 -1.11 1.16
CA ASN A 540 -14.66 -1.07 1.96
C ASN A 540 -15.64 -2.14 1.48
N THR A 541 -16.58 -2.51 2.34
CA THR A 541 -17.57 -3.56 2.06
C THR A 541 -18.37 -3.30 0.77
N THR A 542 -18.61 -2.05 0.40
CA THR A 542 -19.38 -1.72 -0.81
C THR A 542 -18.55 -1.97 -2.09
N GLU A 543 -17.28 -1.65 -2.08
CA GLU A 543 -16.33 -1.93 -3.17
C GLU A 543 -16.22 -3.44 -3.37
N GLU A 544 -15.96 -4.19 -2.31
CA GLU A 544 -15.85 -5.64 -2.31
C GLU A 544 -17.16 -6.31 -2.83
N LEU A 545 -18.32 -5.98 -2.25
CA LEU A 545 -19.60 -6.55 -2.66
C LEU A 545 -19.95 -6.25 -4.11
N SER A 546 -19.49 -5.12 -4.69
CA SER A 546 -19.75 -4.81 -6.09
C SER A 546 -19.17 -5.85 -7.05
N VAL A 547 -18.03 -6.44 -6.71
CA VAL A 547 -17.38 -7.50 -7.51
C VAL A 547 -18.06 -8.85 -7.30
N TYR A 548 -18.38 -9.20 -6.05
CA TYR A 548 -19.09 -10.44 -5.71
C TYR A 548 -20.48 -10.53 -6.33
N ASN A 549 -21.07 -9.39 -6.69
CA ASN A 549 -22.33 -9.35 -7.41
C ASN A 549 -22.25 -9.76 -8.89
N VAL A 550 -21.05 -10.01 -9.43
CA VAL A 550 -20.87 -10.48 -10.82
C VAL A 550 -20.63 -11.99 -10.83
N PRO A 551 -21.61 -12.83 -11.19
CA PRO A 551 -21.50 -14.29 -11.08
C PRO A 551 -20.28 -14.87 -11.78
N LEU A 552 -19.96 -14.36 -12.97
CA LEU A 552 -18.79 -14.81 -13.74
C LEU A 552 -17.47 -14.48 -13.04
N ALA A 553 -17.38 -13.34 -12.35
CA ALA A 553 -16.19 -12.99 -11.58
C ALA A 553 -15.94 -13.98 -10.44
N VAL A 554 -16.99 -14.31 -9.69
CA VAL A 554 -16.93 -15.28 -8.59
C VAL A 554 -16.54 -16.67 -9.10
N SER A 555 -17.26 -17.17 -10.13
CA SER A 555 -16.98 -18.51 -10.67
C SER A 555 -15.61 -18.66 -11.29
N ALA A 556 -15.10 -17.61 -11.94
CA ALA A 556 -13.76 -17.63 -12.52
C ALA A 556 -12.67 -17.69 -11.42
N THR A 557 -12.89 -17.01 -10.31
CA THR A 557 -11.98 -17.04 -9.16
C THR A 557 -12.08 -18.37 -8.40
N ASN A 558 -13.28 -18.91 -8.20
CA ASN A 558 -13.47 -20.24 -7.58
C ASN A 558 -12.81 -21.35 -8.41
N LEU A 559 -12.87 -21.26 -9.74
CA LEU A 559 -12.18 -22.21 -10.61
C LEU A 559 -10.66 -22.15 -10.42
N GLU A 560 -10.10 -20.95 -10.34
CA GLU A 560 -8.67 -20.74 -10.12
C GLU A 560 -8.25 -21.28 -8.74
N GLN A 561 -9.04 -21.01 -7.70
CA GLN A 561 -8.70 -21.38 -6.31
C GLN A 561 -8.96 -22.86 -5.99
N PHE A 562 -10.06 -23.41 -6.47
CA PHE A 562 -10.57 -24.71 -6.04
C PHE A 562 -10.66 -25.74 -7.17
N GLY A 563 -10.35 -25.37 -8.41
CA GLY A 563 -10.57 -26.22 -9.60
C GLY A 563 -12.05 -26.52 -9.86
N ALA A 564 -12.96 -25.75 -9.23
CA ALA A 564 -14.40 -25.92 -9.37
C ALA A 564 -15.02 -24.67 -10.00
N PHE A 565 -15.52 -24.82 -11.25
CA PHE A 565 -16.30 -23.77 -11.88
C PHE A 565 -17.72 -23.80 -11.28
N ASP A 566 -17.85 -23.10 -10.17
CA ASP A 566 -19.14 -22.98 -9.51
C ASP A 566 -20.00 -21.95 -10.24
N TYR A 567 -21.18 -22.38 -10.71
CA TYR A 567 -22.05 -21.57 -11.56
C TYR A 567 -22.79 -20.48 -10.79
N GLY A 568 -22.10 -19.66 -10.01
CA GLY A 568 -22.66 -18.56 -9.26
C GLY A 568 -23.73 -19.05 -8.26
N SER A 569 -24.32 -18.18 -7.49
CA SER A 569 -25.33 -18.58 -6.53
C SER A 569 -26.50 -19.31 -7.20
N PRO A 570 -26.74 -20.63 -6.96
CA PRO A 570 -27.85 -21.36 -7.55
C PRO A 570 -29.22 -20.93 -6.98
N ILE A 571 -29.23 -20.00 -6.02
CA ILE A 571 -30.50 -19.39 -5.54
C ILE A 571 -31.20 -18.65 -6.67
N ILE A 572 -30.45 -18.15 -7.67
CA ILE A 572 -31.02 -17.40 -8.79
C ILE A 572 -31.04 -18.29 -10.01
N GLU A 573 -32.23 -18.54 -10.55
CA GLU A 573 -32.39 -19.32 -11.78
C GLU A 573 -31.65 -18.70 -12.95
N ASN A 574 -31.07 -19.57 -13.81
CA ASN A 574 -30.52 -19.23 -15.10
C ASN A 574 -29.22 -18.38 -15.00
N TYR A 575 -28.17 -19.01 -14.48
CA TYR A 575 -26.82 -18.42 -14.30
C TYR A 575 -26.30 -17.65 -15.54
N THR A 576 -26.42 -18.21 -16.75
CA THR A 576 -25.92 -17.54 -17.96
C THR A 576 -26.67 -16.23 -18.22
N ASN A 577 -27.98 -16.22 -18.06
CA ASN A 577 -28.76 -15.00 -18.24
C ASN A 577 -28.44 -13.97 -17.16
N GLN A 578 -28.26 -14.39 -15.90
CA GLN A 578 -27.86 -13.48 -14.82
C GLN A 578 -26.44 -12.92 -15.07
N THR A 579 -25.53 -13.72 -15.56
CA THR A 579 -24.21 -13.26 -15.99
C THR A 579 -24.33 -12.18 -17.06
N LEU A 580 -25.08 -12.44 -18.14
CA LEU A 580 -25.25 -11.48 -19.23
C LEU A 580 -25.95 -10.19 -18.75
N LEU A 581 -26.97 -10.33 -17.93
CA LEU A 581 -27.67 -9.17 -17.34
C LEU A 581 -26.76 -8.35 -16.43
N SER A 582 -25.94 -9.01 -15.59
CA SER A 582 -24.98 -8.31 -14.75
C SER A 582 -23.95 -7.54 -15.59
N LEU A 583 -23.37 -8.17 -16.62
CA LEU A 583 -22.42 -7.52 -17.50
C LEU A 583 -23.04 -6.33 -18.24
N TYR A 584 -24.28 -6.46 -18.65
CA TYR A 584 -25.02 -5.35 -19.27
C TYR A 584 -25.30 -4.22 -18.29
N PHE A 585 -25.73 -4.53 -17.06
CA PHE A 585 -25.93 -3.56 -15.99
C PHE A 585 -24.65 -2.77 -15.67
N TYR A 586 -23.51 -3.46 -15.64
CA TYR A 586 -22.20 -2.83 -15.43
C TYR A 586 -21.62 -2.15 -16.68
N ASN A 587 -22.36 -2.11 -17.80
CA ASN A 587 -21.90 -1.60 -19.10
C ASN A 587 -20.61 -2.31 -19.61
N THR A 588 -20.50 -3.60 -19.33
CA THR A 588 -19.33 -4.40 -19.67
C THR A 588 -19.43 -4.86 -21.13
N THR A 589 -18.58 -4.32 -21.99
CA THR A 589 -18.53 -4.68 -23.40
C THR A 589 -17.46 -5.73 -23.68
N ILE A 590 -16.42 -5.78 -22.88
CA ILE A 590 -15.27 -6.66 -23.06
C ILE A 590 -15.07 -7.51 -21.81
N VAL A 591 -14.91 -8.80 -21.99
CA VAL A 591 -14.45 -9.75 -20.97
C VAL A 591 -13.07 -10.24 -21.37
N THR A 592 -12.09 -10.17 -20.48
CA THR A 592 -10.75 -10.69 -20.71
C THR A 592 -10.41 -11.79 -19.72
N LEU A 593 -9.58 -12.74 -20.14
CA LEU A 593 -9.10 -13.85 -19.34
C LEU A 593 -7.56 -13.84 -19.33
N ASP A 594 -6.97 -13.74 -18.13
CA ASP A 594 -5.52 -13.98 -17.96
C ASP A 594 -5.27 -15.49 -17.95
N LYS A 595 -4.69 -16.01 -19.04
CA LYS A 595 -4.37 -17.44 -19.19
C LYS A 595 -3.36 -17.95 -18.18
N THR A 596 -2.54 -17.05 -17.62
CA THR A 596 -1.49 -17.40 -16.65
C THR A 596 -2.01 -17.72 -15.26
N ALA A 597 -3.27 -17.35 -14.98
CA ALA A 597 -3.93 -17.63 -13.71
C ALA A 597 -4.36 -19.09 -13.56
N TYR A 598 -4.55 -19.80 -14.65
CA TYR A 598 -5.19 -21.11 -14.65
C TYR A 598 -4.24 -22.21 -15.09
N ASN A 599 -4.36 -23.37 -14.47
CA ASN A 599 -3.74 -24.58 -15.00
C ASN A 599 -4.44 -24.98 -16.31
N LYS A 600 -3.87 -25.93 -17.05
CA LYS A 600 -4.35 -26.31 -18.39
C LYS A 600 -5.80 -26.83 -18.40
N THR A 601 -6.21 -27.53 -17.36
CA THR A 601 -7.58 -28.12 -17.24
C THR A 601 -8.59 -27.01 -16.99
N ASP A 602 -8.31 -26.14 -16.04
CA ASP A 602 -9.22 -25.04 -15.64
C ASP A 602 -9.31 -23.99 -16.75
N LEU A 603 -8.18 -23.68 -17.40
CA LEU A 603 -8.16 -22.79 -18.57
C LEU A 603 -9.07 -23.33 -19.70
N ASN A 604 -9.06 -24.64 -19.94
CA ASN A 604 -9.94 -25.25 -20.93
C ASN A 604 -11.41 -25.17 -20.51
N THR A 605 -11.71 -25.39 -19.23
CA THR A 605 -13.07 -25.33 -18.67
C THR A 605 -13.67 -23.93 -18.82
N ILE A 606 -12.97 -22.89 -18.35
CA ILE A 606 -13.46 -21.51 -18.46
C ILE A 606 -13.45 -21.03 -19.92
N GLY A 607 -12.46 -21.43 -20.72
CA GLY A 607 -12.38 -21.09 -22.13
C GLY A 607 -13.58 -21.62 -22.93
N ILE A 608 -13.98 -22.88 -22.72
CA ILE A 608 -15.17 -23.47 -23.34
C ILE A 608 -16.43 -22.71 -22.93
N TYR A 609 -16.57 -22.35 -21.64
CA TYR A 609 -17.71 -21.58 -21.18
C TYR A 609 -17.77 -20.19 -21.84
N LEU A 610 -16.65 -19.46 -21.90
CA LEU A 610 -16.59 -18.14 -22.52
C LEU A 610 -16.88 -18.19 -24.03
N ILE A 611 -16.33 -19.19 -24.75
CA ILE A 611 -16.61 -19.39 -26.17
C ILE A 611 -18.09 -19.72 -26.41
N LYS A 612 -18.67 -20.57 -25.57
CA LYS A 612 -20.09 -20.92 -25.67
C LYS A 612 -21.01 -19.72 -25.39
N THR A 613 -20.62 -18.85 -24.46
CA THR A 613 -21.42 -17.71 -24.03
C THR A 613 -21.25 -16.49 -24.94
N PHE A 614 -20.02 -16.17 -25.34
CA PHE A 614 -19.68 -14.93 -26.06
C PHE A 614 -19.26 -15.14 -27.52
N GLY A 615 -19.09 -16.41 -27.93
CA GLY A 615 -18.56 -16.74 -29.27
C GLY A 615 -17.02 -16.81 -29.31
N ALA A 616 -16.45 -16.81 -30.48
CA ALA A 616 -15.01 -16.85 -30.65
C ALA A 616 -14.34 -15.62 -30.03
N PRO A 617 -13.11 -15.77 -29.47
CA PRO A 617 -12.39 -14.63 -28.93
C PRO A 617 -12.07 -13.60 -30.04
N ILE A 618 -12.24 -12.32 -29.73
CA ILE A 618 -11.88 -11.21 -30.61
C ILE A 618 -10.38 -10.88 -30.55
N TYR A 619 -9.70 -11.38 -29.52
CA TYR A 619 -8.27 -11.23 -29.32
C TYR A 619 -7.68 -12.50 -28.66
N GLU A 620 -6.56 -12.96 -29.20
CA GLU A 620 -5.77 -14.04 -28.64
C GLU A 620 -4.30 -13.66 -28.60
N GLY A 621 -3.79 -13.45 -27.37
CA GLY A 621 -2.38 -13.19 -27.08
C GLY A 621 -1.74 -14.33 -26.29
N ASN A 622 -0.45 -14.19 -26.00
CA ASN A 622 0.29 -15.20 -25.23
C ASN A 622 -0.31 -15.45 -23.84
N SER A 623 -0.67 -14.36 -23.13
CA SER A 623 -1.22 -14.40 -21.75
C SER A 623 -2.70 -14.07 -21.67
N THR A 624 -3.34 -13.53 -22.71
CA THR A 624 -4.67 -12.94 -22.61
C THR A 624 -5.57 -13.41 -23.75
N LEU A 625 -6.81 -13.78 -23.39
CA LEU A 625 -7.94 -13.91 -24.32
C LEU A 625 -8.89 -12.74 -24.14
N GLY A 626 -9.49 -12.25 -25.21
CA GLY A 626 -10.49 -11.17 -25.16
C GLY A 626 -11.78 -11.57 -25.88
N PHE A 627 -12.92 -11.30 -25.27
CA PHE A 627 -14.26 -11.58 -25.77
C PHE A 627 -15.10 -10.31 -25.78
N THR A 628 -16.04 -10.22 -26.71
CA THR A 628 -17.06 -9.17 -26.71
C THR A 628 -18.41 -9.69 -26.22
N THR A 629 -19.11 -8.90 -25.43
CA THR A 629 -20.45 -9.23 -24.95
C THR A 629 -21.56 -8.80 -25.92
N ILE A 630 -21.24 -7.96 -26.91
CA ILE A 630 -22.22 -7.28 -27.77
C ILE A 630 -23.17 -8.26 -28.48
N ASN A 631 -22.65 -9.40 -28.95
CA ASN A 631 -23.46 -10.39 -29.68
C ASN A 631 -24.17 -11.39 -28.76
N ALA A 632 -23.83 -11.42 -27.48
CA ALA A 632 -24.41 -12.36 -26.50
C ALA A 632 -25.62 -11.79 -25.78
N ILE A 633 -25.77 -10.46 -25.75
CA ILE A 633 -26.85 -9.78 -25.03
C ILE A 633 -28.03 -9.56 -25.98
N ASP A 634 -29.09 -10.34 -25.80
CA ASP A 634 -30.35 -10.19 -26.54
C ASP A 634 -31.28 -9.18 -25.86
N SER A 635 -32.02 -8.42 -26.64
CA SER A 635 -33.01 -7.46 -26.16
C SER A 635 -34.14 -8.08 -25.34
N SER A 636 -34.39 -9.39 -25.47
CA SER A 636 -35.36 -10.12 -24.63
C SER A 636 -34.93 -10.17 -23.16
N LEU A 637 -33.61 -10.13 -22.87
CA LEU A 637 -33.07 -10.13 -21.52
C LEU A 637 -33.37 -8.83 -20.76
N PHE A 638 -33.62 -7.72 -21.45
CA PHE A 638 -33.87 -6.41 -20.84
C PHE A 638 -35.18 -6.32 -20.06
N LYS A 639 -36.05 -7.32 -20.17
CA LYS A 639 -37.28 -7.44 -19.40
C LYS A 639 -37.09 -8.16 -18.08
N SER A 640 -35.90 -8.73 -17.85
CA SER A 640 -35.62 -9.51 -16.64
C SER A 640 -34.91 -8.64 -15.59
N TYR A 641 -35.18 -8.94 -14.31
CA TYR A 641 -34.50 -8.27 -13.21
C TYR A 641 -33.09 -8.77 -13.06
N VAL A 642 -32.19 -7.84 -12.74
CA VAL A 642 -30.83 -8.18 -12.29
C VAL A 642 -30.87 -8.41 -10.79
N SER A 643 -30.49 -9.59 -10.34
CA SER A 643 -30.59 -10.00 -8.94
C SER A 643 -29.23 -10.52 -8.45
N PHE A 644 -28.76 -9.97 -7.36
CA PHE A 644 -27.47 -10.32 -6.77
C PHE A 644 -27.65 -10.81 -5.32
N PRO A 645 -27.43 -12.09 -5.01
CA PRO A 645 -27.41 -12.57 -3.62
C PRO A 645 -26.13 -12.08 -2.93
N THR A 646 -26.24 -11.69 -1.69
CA THR A 646 -25.10 -11.38 -0.84
C THR A 646 -24.57 -12.68 -0.26
N LEU A 647 -23.50 -13.24 -0.81
CA LEU A 647 -22.99 -14.59 -0.50
C LEU A 647 -22.69 -14.81 0.99
N THR A 648 -22.29 -13.78 1.71
CA THR A 648 -22.02 -13.83 3.16
C THR A 648 -23.26 -14.09 4.01
N ASP A 649 -24.46 -13.88 3.45
CA ASP A 649 -25.72 -14.03 4.16
C ASP A 649 -26.41 -15.37 3.88
N TRP A 650 -25.75 -16.24 3.12
CA TRP A 650 -26.28 -17.54 2.73
C TRP A 650 -25.28 -18.67 2.99
N ASN A 651 -25.78 -19.81 3.52
CA ASN A 651 -25.00 -21.02 3.70
C ASN A 651 -25.46 -22.08 2.70
N GLU A 652 -24.52 -22.58 1.88
CA GLU A 652 -24.77 -23.63 0.91
C GLU A 652 -24.59 -25.00 1.56
N SER A 653 -25.50 -25.93 1.30
CA SER A 653 -25.39 -27.30 1.76
C SER A 653 -26.14 -28.27 0.84
N ILE A 654 -25.61 -29.47 0.69
CA ILE A 654 -26.23 -30.53 -0.09
C ILE A 654 -27.19 -31.30 0.82
N TYR A 655 -28.46 -31.33 0.44
CA TYR A 655 -29.50 -32.07 1.15
C TYR A 655 -30.10 -33.17 0.28
N ASN A 656 -30.52 -34.28 0.91
CA ASN A 656 -31.29 -35.30 0.23
C ASN A 656 -32.77 -34.97 0.35
N VAL A 657 -33.36 -34.54 -0.76
CA VAL A 657 -34.79 -34.19 -0.85
C VAL A 657 -35.50 -35.25 -1.71
N ASN A 658 -36.32 -36.06 -1.10
CA ASN A 658 -37.10 -37.14 -1.77
C ASN A 658 -36.21 -38.12 -2.57
N GLY A 659 -35.04 -38.48 -2.04
CA GLY A 659 -34.07 -39.41 -2.69
C GLY A 659 -33.15 -38.76 -3.72
N GLN A 660 -33.27 -37.48 -3.98
CA GLN A 660 -32.37 -36.71 -4.87
C GLN A 660 -31.51 -35.76 -4.05
N GLN A 661 -30.21 -35.72 -4.36
CA GLN A 661 -29.33 -34.70 -3.80
C GLN A 661 -29.63 -33.35 -4.45
N LYS A 662 -29.96 -32.35 -3.63
CA LYS A 662 -30.22 -30.98 -4.05
C LYS A 662 -29.33 -30.02 -3.25
N ILE A 663 -28.79 -29.03 -3.92
CA ILE A 663 -28.16 -27.89 -3.27
C ILE A 663 -29.25 -26.98 -2.75
N LEU A 664 -29.20 -26.69 -1.46
CA LEU A 664 -30.12 -25.76 -0.80
C LEU A 664 -29.33 -24.66 -0.11
N TRP A 665 -29.89 -23.48 -0.15
CA TRP A 665 -29.32 -22.28 0.47
C TRP A 665 -30.14 -21.91 1.70
N THR A 666 -29.45 -21.77 2.83
CA THR A 666 -30.09 -21.38 4.09
C THR A 666 -29.68 -19.93 4.40
N PRO A 667 -30.65 -19.02 4.63
CA PRO A 667 -30.31 -17.63 5.00
C PRO A 667 -29.56 -17.58 6.34
N ILE A 668 -28.48 -16.83 6.37
CA ILE A 668 -27.74 -16.46 7.57
C ILE A 668 -28.00 -14.97 7.80
N ASN A 669 -28.22 -14.54 9.03
CA ASN A 669 -28.43 -13.12 9.35
C ASN A 669 -29.49 -12.40 8.50
N GLY A 670 -30.47 -13.14 7.98
CA GLY A 670 -31.55 -12.56 7.22
C GLY A 670 -31.47 -12.73 5.70
N GLY A 671 -30.48 -13.43 5.16
CA GLY A 671 -30.31 -13.73 3.72
C GLY A 671 -30.77 -12.61 2.79
N VAL A 672 -29.84 -11.91 2.13
CA VAL A 672 -30.17 -10.73 1.32
C VAL A 672 -30.04 -11.03 -0.16
N VAL A 673 -31.00 -10.56 -0.96
CA VAL A 673 -30.91 -10.48 -2.42
C VAL A 673 -31.14 -9.04 -2.83
N THR A 674 -30.16 -8.42 -3.48
CA THR A 674 -30.32 -7.08 -4.04
C THR A 674 -30.93 -7.19 -5.45
N VAL A 675 -32.03 -6.50 -5.69
CA VAL A 675 -32.77 -6.56 -6.95
C VAL A 675 -32.81 -5.18 -7.58
N TYR A 676 -32.43 -5.11 -8.85
CA TYR A 676 -32.49 -3.89 -9.66
C TYR A 676 -33.64 -4.00 -10.67
N ALA A 677 -34.34 -2.88 -10.88
CA ALA A 677 -35.40 -2.81 -11.88
C ALA A 677 -34.86 -3.14 -13.29
N PRO A 678 -35.73 -3.59 -14.23
CA PRO A 678 -35.33 -3.84 -15.61
C PRO A 678 -34.59 -2.65 -16.21
N TYR A 679 -33.55 -2.96 -16.99
CA TYR A 679 -32.61 -1.96 -17.49
C TYR A 679 -33.27 -0.83 -18.30
N ASN A 680 -34.35 -1.08 -19.03
CA ASN A 680 -35.11 -0.06 -19.75
C ASN A 680 -35.64 1.04 -18.82
N ALA A 681 -35.88 0.73 -17.53
CA ALA A 681 -36.29 1.70 -16.54
C ALA A 681 -35.10 2.51 -15.99
N ILE A 682 -33.91 1.96 -16.05
CA ILE A 682 -32.66 2.64 -15.60
C ILE A 682 -32.16 3.62 -16.67
N LEU A 683 -32.26 3.29 -17.96
CA LEU A 683 -31.87 4.16 -19.09
C LEU A 683 -32.85 5.31 -19.34
N ALA A 684 -34.12 5.16 -19.01
CA ALA A 684 -35.06 6.25 -19.04
C ALA A 684 -34.66 7.25 -17.97
N GLN A 685 -33.97 8.32 -18.31
CA GLN A 685 -33.59 9.43 -17.42
C GLN A 685 -34.75 10.06 -16.62
N ASN A 686 -35.98 9.58 -16.83
CA ASN A 686 -37.21 9.98 -16.15
C ASN A 686 -37.72 8.92 -15.16
N GLY A 687 -36.80 8.26 -14.44
CA GLY A 687 -37.02 7.38 -13.29
C GLY A 687 -38.39 6.69 -13.25
N VAL A 688 -38.43 5.40 -13.57
CA VAL A 688 -39.59 4.58 -13.15
C VAL A 688 -39.55 4.55 -11.63
N GLU A 689 -40.48 5.27 -10.97
CA GLU A 689 -40.52 5.39 -9.52
C GLU A 689 -40.82 4.05 -8.85
N SER A 690 -41.50 3.12 -9.54
CA SER A 690 -41.83 1.80 -9.02
C SER A 690 -42.23 0.79 -10.11
N VAL A 691 -41.98 -0.48 -9.89
CA VAL A 691 -42.29 -1.59 -10.80
C VAL A 691 -43.05 -2.67 -10.05
N ASN A 692 -44.19 -3.10 -10.60
CA ASN A 692 -44.93 -4.27 -10.10
C ASN A 692 -44.10 -5.53 -10.34
N THR A 693 -43.86 -6.30 -9.31
CA THR A 693 -42.97 -7.47 -9.34
C THR A 693 -43.62 -8.66 -8.65
N THR A 694 -43.48 -9.84 -9.25
CA THR A 694 -43.79 -11.09 -8.59
C THR A 694 -42.50 -11.78 -8.13
N ILE A 695 -42.39 -12.04 -6.83
CA ILE A 695 -41.32 -12.82 -6.25
C ILE A 695 -41.78 -14.25 -6.09
N GLY A 696 -41.08 -15.20 -6.71
CA GLY A 696 -41.34 -16.64 -6.59
C GLY A 696 -40.21 -17.29 -5.78
N ILE A 697 -40.52 -18.13 -4.82
CA ILE A 697 -39.55 -18.79 -3.94
C ILE A 697 -39.86 -20.28 -3.87
N ASN A 698 -38.87 -21.12 -4.24
CA ASN A 698 -38.96 -22.58 -3.99
C ASN A 698 -38.22 -22.89 -2.71
N ALA A 699 -38.92 -23.34 -1.70
CA ALA A 699 -38.37 -23.56 -0.37
C ALA A 699 -38.87 -24.84 0.30
N ILE A 700 -38.10 -25.37 1.22
CA ILE A 700 -38.38 -26.53 2.06
C ILE A 700 -37.96 -26.22 3.50
N SER A 701 -38.76 -26.68 4.49
CA SER A 701 -38.31 -26.67 5.89
C SER A 701 -37.35 -27.85 6.15
N LEU A 702 -36.23 -27.55 6.77
CA LEU A 702 -35.21 -28.53 7.16
C LEU A 702 -35.46 -29.09 8.59
N GLY A 703 -36.63 -28.78 9.16
CA GLY A 703 -37.07 -29.21 10.47
C GLY A 703 -38.60 -29.29 10.55
N THR A 704 -39.18 -28.89 11.65
CA THR A 704 -40.65 -28.89 11.78
C THR A 704 -41.34 -27.71 11.06
N ILE A 705 -42.04 -26.91 11.13
CA ILE A 705 -42.60 -25.82 10.34
C ILE A 705 -41.80 -24.54 10.63
N SER A 706 -41.33 -23.84 9.58
CA SER A 706 -40.60 -22.60 9.73
C SER A 706 -41.29 -21.44 9.01
N ASN A 707 -41.54 -20.36 9.73
CA ASN A 707 -42.06 -19.11 9.17
C ASN A 707 -40.92 -18.24 8.66
N VAL A 708 -41.04 -17.80 7.43
CA VAL A 708 -40.07 -16.87 6.79
C VAL A 708 -40.82 -15.59 6.42
N GLU A 709 -40.34 -14.48 6.91
CA GLU A 709 -40.77 -13.16 6.49
C GLU A 709 -39.93 -12.69 5.30
N VAL A 710 -40.60 -12.21 4.26
CA VAL A 710 -39.95 -11.57 3.10
C VAL A 710 -40.16 -10.08 3.24
N LEU A 711 -39.06 -9.38 3.40
CA LEU A 711 -39.01 -7.94 3.67
C LEU A 711 -38.30 -7.20 2.52
N ASP A 712 -38.87 -6.09 2.10
CA ASP A 712 -38.18 -5.13 1.18
C ASP A 712 -37.64 -3.97 1.98
N ASN A 713 -36.35 -3.71 1.83
CA ASN A 713 -35.70 -2.51 2.34
C ASN A 713 -35.32 -1.61 1.18
N ASN A 714 -36.00 -0.50 1.06
CA ASN A 714 -35.64 0.53 0.08
C ASN A 714 -34.36 1.23 0.50
N VAL A 715 -33.32 1.06 -0.29
CA VAL A 715 -31.98 1.58 0.00
C VAL A 715 -31.95 3.13 0.06
N LEU A 716 -32.82 3.80 -0.71
CA LEU A 716 -32.86 5.26 -0.74
C LEU A 716 -33.53 5.85 0.49
N THR A 717 -34.64 5.25 0.95
CA THR A 717 -35.42 5.80 2.05
C THR A 717 -35.10 5.15 3.40
N GLY A 718 -34.38 4.03 3.41
CA GLY A 718 -34.11 3.22 4.59
C GLY A 718 -35.37 2.57 5.18
N SER A 719 -36.53 2.63 4.49
CA SER A 719 -37.79 2.08 4.97
C SER A 719 -37.84 0.58 4.68
N THR A 720 -38.28 -0.21 5.67
CA THR A 720 -38.49 -1.64 5.53
C THR A 720 -39.99 -1.94 5.45
N LYS A 721 -40.39 -2.70 4.42
CA LYS A 721 -41.77 -3.09 4.17
C LYS A 721 -41.88 -4.60 4.14
N LEU A 722 -42.84 -5.15 4.87
CA LEU A 722 -43.18 -6.57 4.79
C LEU A 722 -43.86 -6.85 3.45
N ILE A 723 -43.26 -7.74 2.64
CA ILE A 723 -43.84 -8.23 1.39
C ILE A 723 -44.81 -9.37 1.66
N GLY A 724 -44.41 -10.32 2.52
CA GLY A 724 -45.26 -11.45 2.88
C GLY A 724 -44.56 -12.40 3.84
N ILE A 725 -45.33 -13.39 4.28
CA ILE A 725 -44.87 -14.47 5.16
C ILE A 725 -45.23 -15.78 4.52
N PHE A 726 -44.32 -16.75 4.51
CA PHE A 726 -44.63 -18.10 4.12
C PHE A 726 -44.22 -19.13 5.18
N ASN A 727 -44.97 -20.20 5.26
CA ASN A 727 -44.67 -21.32 6.13
C ASN A 727 -44.04 -22.44 5.29
N ALA A 728 -42.73 -22.60 5.40
CA ALA A 728 -42.05 -23.69 4.71
C ALA A 728 -42.46 -25.04 5.32
N THR A 729 -42.84 -25.99 4.47
CA THR A 729 -43.24 -27.36 4.86
C THR A 729 -42.08 -28.33 4.62
N ASN A 730 -42.21 -29.56 5.12
CA ASN A 730 -41.19 -30.62 4.92
C ASN A 730 -41.10 -31.10 3.48
N ASN A 731 -41.99 -30.62 2.59
CA ASN A 731 -41.92 -30.85 1.16
C ASN A 731 -41.51 -29.55 0.46
N MET A 732 -40.75 -29.67 -0.64
CA MET A 732 -40.43 -28.53 -1.50
C MET A 732 -41.72 -27.92 -2.04
N ALA A 733 -41.95 -26.65 -1.77
CA ALA A 733 -43.11 -25.90 -2.20
C ALA A 733 -42.73 -24.57 -2.83
N TYR A 734 -43.54 -24.11 -3.78
CA TYR A 734 -43.39 -22.84 -4.45
C TYR A 734 -44.31 -21.80 -3.83
N TYR A 735 -43.70 -20.69 -3.38
CA TYR A 735 -44.40 -19.54 -2.78
C TYR A 735 -44.33 -18.35 -3.70
N ARG A 736 -45.40 -17.59 -3.80
CA ARG A 736 -45.51 -16.45 -4.72
C ARG A 736 -46.02 -15.21 -4.01
N PHE A 737 -45.32 -14.06 -4.22
CA PHE A 737 -45.69 -12.79 -3.63
C PHE A 737 -45.71 -11.70 -4.69
N ASN A 738 -46.73 -10.87 -4.73
CA ASN A 738 -46.77 -9.68 -5.57
C ASN A 738 -46.38 -8.47 -4.72
N THR A 739 -45.47 -7.68 -5.22
CA THR A 739 -44.98 -6.45 -4.57
C THR A 739 -44.67 -5.35 -5.59
N ILE A 740 -44.42 -4.16 -5.09
CA ILE A 740 -43.97 -3.03 -5.89
C ILE A 740 -42.56 -2.73 -5.42
N LEU A 741 -41.58 -2.89 -6.30
CA LEU A 741 -40.19 -2.54 -6.03
C LEU A 741 -39.91 -1.13 -6.55
N ALA A 742 -39.10 -0.37 -5.79
CA ALA A 742 -38.65 0.95 -6.24
C ALA A 742 -37.72 0.80 -7.46
N GLY A 743 -37.96 1.61 -8.46
CA GLY A 743 -37.08 1.74 -9.62
C GLY A 743 -35.83 2.57 -9.28
N GLY A 744 -34.76 2.39 -10.05
CA GLY A 744 -33.57 3.21 -9.98
C GLY A 744 -32.29 2.46 -9.65
N PRO A 745 -31.13 3.16 -9.72
CA PRO A 745 -29.80 2.55 -9.61
C PRO A 745 -29.45 2.04 -8.18
N SER A 746 -30.23 2.42 -7.16
CA SER A 746 -29.98 2.05 -5.77
C SER A 746 -30.41 0.64 -5.42
N GLY A 747 -31.29 0.03 -6.25
CA GLY A 747 -31.84 -1.31 -6.01
C GLY A 747 -32.76 -1.41 -4.80
N ASN A 748 -33.32 -2.61 -4.63
CA ASN A 748 -34.08 -3.01 -3.46
C ASN A 748 -33.37 -4.17 -2.80
N ARG A 749 -33.33 -4.21 -1.47
CA ARG A 749 -32.76 -5.33 -0.71
C ARG A 749 -33.90 -6.18 -0.18
N ILE A 750 -34.04 -7.40 -0.69
CA ILE A 750 -35.03 -8.36 -0.22
C ILE A 750 -34.40 -9.24 0.86
N TYR A 751 -34.92 -9.18 2.07
CA TYR A 751 -34.46 -9.93 3.23
C TYR A 751 -35.37 -11.12 3.50
N PHE A 752 -34.77 -12.24 3.89
CA PHE A 752 -35.43 -13.45 4.32
C PHE A 752 -35.20 -13.66 5.82
N ALA A 753 -36.09 -13.17 6.66
CA ALA A 753 -35.96 -13.23 8.11
C ALA A 753 -36.77 -14.39 8.71
N TYR A 754 -36.19 -15.03 9.73
CA TYR A 754 -36.89 -16.09 10.49
C TYR A 754 -37.47 -15.54 11.79
N ASN A 755 -38.73 -15.82 12.04
CA ASN A 755 -39.37 -15.51 13.32
C ASN A 755 -39.01 -16.48 14.45
N ASN A 756 -38.38 -17.62 14.14
CA ASN A 756 -37.93 -18.60 15.14
C ASN A 756 -36.58 -19.20 14.75
N LYS A 757 -35.58 -19.06 15.63
CA LYS A 757 -34.17 -19.44 15.38
C LYS A 757 -33.89 -20.95 15.32
N THR A 758 -34.91 -21.80 15.41
CA THR A 758 -34.71 -23.22 15.69
C THR A 758 -34.58 -24.12 14.47
N TYR A 759 -35.07 -23.76 13.29
CA TYR A 759 -34.99 -24.63 12.12
C TYR A 759 -34.80 -23.83 10.83
N PRO A 760 -33.67 -24.05 10.14
CA PRO A 760 -33.38 -23.34 8.89
C PRO A 760 -34.32 -23.77 7.76
N VAL A 761 -34.65 -22.84 6.88
CA VAL A 761 -35.35 -23.10 5.61
C VAL A 761 -34.32 -23.19 4.50
N GLY A 762 -34.36 -24.28 3.75
CA GLY A 762 -33.58 -24.43 2.53
C GLY A 762 -34.33 -23.83 1.34
N ILE A 763 -33.73 -22.91 0.65
CA ILE A 763 -34.25 -22.28 -0.56
C ILE A 763 -33.47 -22.84 -1.75
N SER A 764 -34.19 -23.38 -2.76
CA SER A 764 -33.55 -23.90 -3.97
C SER A 764 -33.43 -22.87 -5.07
N ASN A 765 -34.38 -21.94 -5.20
CA ASN A 765 -34.30 -20.81 -6.11
C ASN A 765 -35.26 -19.68 -5.73
N ILE A 766 -34.92 -18.48 -6.24
CA ILE A 766 -35.72 -17.26 -6.14
C ILE A 766 -35.85 -16.67 -7.53
N THR A 767 -37.09 -16.32 -7.93
CA THR A 767 -37.37 -15.70 -9.22
C THR A 767 -37.99 -14.32 -9.05
N PHE A 768 -37.70 -13.41 -9.93
CA PHE A 768 -38.27 -12.08 -10.00
C PHE A 768 -38.86 -11.88 -11.39
N ASN A 769 -40.16 -11.66 -11.47
CA ASN A 769 -40.91 -11.52 -12.72
C ASN A 769 -41.79 -10.26 -12.69
N ASN A 770 -41.92 -9.60 -13.86
CA ASN A 770 -42.86 -8.50 -14.07
C ASN A 770 -44.32 -8.98 -14.05
#